data_c619134ce83c2698947cff26daa71645
#
_entry.id   c619134ce83c2698947cff26daa71645
#
_cell.length_a   1.000
_cell.length_b   1.000
_cell.length_c   1.000
_cell.angle_alpha   90.00
_cell.angle_beta   90.00
_cell.angle_gamma   90.00
#
_symmetry.space_group_name_H-M   'P 1'
#
loop_
_entity.id
_entity.type
_entity.pdbx_description
1 polymer ?
#
loop_
_entity_poly.entity_id
_entity_poly.type
_entity_poly.pdbx_seq_one_letter_code
_entity_poly.pdbx_strand_id
1 'polypeptide(L)'
;VDKTVWTVKKPVDTIPAALIKKYDITEINRKILESRHIVTEAALHDIFVADDIHDPFAMHDMSKAVKRIQTAIDNNEMILVYGDYDADGVTSVTVLVNSLKSIGAKVGWYIPNRFTEGYGPNEQAFREAHDAGVSLIITVDNGIQGHHEVNVANELGIDVIITDHHEIGQTLPDAYAILHPMHPDGNYPFHHLAGVGVSYKLACALNGQMNEHLLGFVAIGTISDLVSLTGENRALVKRGLKALNVDTPIGLKALLKQASFNGEITEETVGFIIGPRLNAVGRLDDARLACELLQIDNEDEAEWMSEQVDQFNIERKEIVSSITEQALIDVEEKIADGNRFIVVAKEGWNEGVLGIVASRITEQYHLPTIVLNIDYDKGYAKGSARSIAQVSMYDSLEETRNLITKFGGHHMAAGMTLPIENIERLEQALNNHLDTLIDGEIIQEIEIDAAVEMSDITIKNINDMDKLRPFGTDFSAPLLSLMNAELTDVKQIGQNQAHLKMTVQNTLNALMWNEGARISGLPVGSQVDLAGTLQLNEWNGNVQPQMIVRHIKQDTMQMIDFRNVHPNSYKFLKTEQAAFVINPRKNKLNEHYFYYGEMISGYDKVVFRDLPESEERFLETYHSLDATLIYFIFHTPRQLYFEGMPTAEKFKLLYKCIIIKPEINLEKEGGYLLQTINVSPDTLLFMLDVYHEVGLIIKDGQFIKKQEVDKKVDLLSSSTYQARLNQLKLESKLLFSSFDELKQFILSNNSLS
;
A
#
# COMPACT_ATOMS: atom_id res chain seq x y z
N VAL A 1 -0.79 -3.72 -14.41
CA VAL A 1 -1.54 -4.99 -14.37
C VAL A 1 -1.08 -5.71 -13.13
N ASP A 2 -1.99 -5.97 -12.21
CA ASP A 2 -1.70 -6.78 -11.03
C ASP A 2 -1.34 -8.19 -11.49
N LYS A 3 -0.05 -8.49 -11.59
CA LYS A 3 0.40 -9.86 -11.80
C LYS A 3 0.34 -10.59 -10.47
N THR A 4 -0.88 -11.04 -10.14
CA THR A 4 -1.14 -11.79 -8.92
C THR A 4 -1.44 -13.24 -9.26
N VAL A 5 -0.78 -14.16 -8.56
CA VAL A 5 -1.10 -15.60 -8.60
C VAL A 5 -1.86 -15.95 -7.35
N TRP A 6 -3.07 -16.47 -7.50
CA TRP A 6 -3.89 -16.90 -6.37
C TRP A 6 -3.73 -18.37 -6.13
N THR A 7 -3.38 -18.72 -4.91
CA THR A 7 -3.24 -20.10 -4.48
C THR A 7 -4.19 -20.36 -3.31
N VAL A 8 -5.19 -21.19 -3.53
CA VAL A 8 -6.04 -21.65 -2.42
C VAL A 8 -5.25 -22.71 -1.63
N LYS A 9 -5.02 -22.45 -0.35
CA LYS A 9 -4.30 -23.34 0.55
C LYS A 9 -5.03 -24.70 0.62
N LYS A 10 -4.28 -25.77 0.42
CA LYS A 10 -4.82 -27.13 0.55
C LYS A 10 -4.49 -27.64 1.94
N PRO A 11 -5.48 -28.14 2.71
CA PRO A 11 -5.21 -28.75 3.99
C PRO A 11 -4.33 -30.01 3.80
N VAL A 12 -3.28 -30.12 4.62
CA VAL A 12 -2.45 -31.32 4.69
C VAL A 12 -3.04 -32.29 5.71
N ASP A 13 -3.56 -31.75 6.81
CA ASP A 13 -4.16 -32.49 7.91
C ASP A 13 -5.59 -32.02 8.17
N THR A 14 -6.38 -32.87 8.81
CA THR A 14 -7.78 -32.59 9.17
C THR A 14 -7.97 -32.54 10.68
N ILE A 15 -8.89 -31.68 11.13
CA ILE A 15 -9.26 -31.56 12.53
C ILE A 15 -10.02 -32.85 12.96
N PRO A 16 -9.58 -33.55 14.02
CA PRO A 16 -10.29 -34.72 14.55
C PRO A 16 -11.75 -34.37 14.91
N ALA A 17 -12.69 -35.28 14.58
CA ALA A 17 -14.13 -35.07 14.84
C ALA A 17 -14.46 -34.75 16.31
N ALA A 18 -13.68 -35.32 17.26
CA ALA A 18 -13.82 -35.04 18.68
C ALA A 18 -13.54 -33.54 19.00
N LEU A 19 -12.54 -32.95 18.35
CA LEU A 19 -12.16 -31.56 18.55
C LEU A 19 -13.15 -30.62 17.86
N ILE A 20 -13.66 -30.97 16.66
CA ILE A 20 -14.75 -30.23 16.00
C ILE A 20 -15.94 -30.08 16.95
N LYS A 21 -16.33 -31.17 17.59
CA LYS A 21 -17.44 -31.18 18.56
C LYS A 21 -17.09 -30.39 19.83
N LYS A 22 -15.86 -30.54 20.35
CA LYS A 22 -15.39 -29.89 21.58
C LYS A 22 -15.45 -28.38 21.48
N TYR A 23 -15.00 -27.79 20.34
CA TYR A 23 -14.90 -26.36 20.12
C TYR A 23 -16.05 -25.77 19.28
N ASP A 24 -17.09 -26.58 18.94
CA ASP A 24 -18.22 -26.16 18.09
C ASP A 24 -17.76 -25.54 16.79
N ILE A 25 -16.81 -26.22 16.08
CA ILE A 25 -16.21 -25.71 14.85
C ILE A 25 -17.15 -25.93 13.69
N THR A 26 -17.58 -24.84 13.06
CA THR A 26 -18.40 -24.89 11.85
C THR A 26 -17.59 -25.28 10.61
N GLU A 27 -18.29 -25.63 9.53
CA GLU A 27 -17.64 -26.05 8.28
C GLU A 27 -16.71 -24.98 7.70
N ILE A 28 -17.12 -23.70 7.76
CA ILE A 28 -16.29 -22.60 7.26
C ILE A 28 -15.04 -22.42 8.14
N ASN A 29 -15.19 -22.46 9.45
CA ASN A 29 -14.04 -22.38 10.37
C ASN A 29 -13.12 -23.57 10.22
N ARG A 30 -13.67 -24.77 9.99
CA ARG A 30 -12.88 -25.98 9.72
C ARG A 30 -12.00 -25.80 8.49
N LYS A 31 -12.57 -25.34 7.37
CA LYS A 31 -11.81 -25.06 6.13
C LYS A 31 -10.67 -24.07 6.37
N ILE A 32 -10.94 -22.97 7.09
CA ILE A 32 -9.96 -21.94 7.41
C ILE A 32 -8.84 -22.49 8.31
N LEU A 33 -9.19 -23.19 9.38
CA LEU A 33 -8.22 -23.70 10.35
C LEU A 33 -7.35 -24.82 9.76
N GLU A 34 -7.95 -25.74 9.01
CA GLU A 34 -7.22 -26.81 8.32
C GLU A 34 -6.25 -26.26 7.26
N SER A 35 -6.65 -25.23 6.51
CA SER A 35 -5.77 -24.58 5.53
C SER A 35 -4.59 -23.85 6.17
N ARG A 36 -4.71 -23.46 7.43
CA ARG A 36 -3.67 -22.83 8.24
C ARG A 36 -2.88 -23.84 9.10
N HIS A 37 -3.12 -25.12 8.93
CA HIS A 37 -2.49 -26.21 9.72
C HIS A 37 -2.79 -26.14 11.23
N ILE A 38 -3.90 -25.48 11.62
CA ILE A 38 -4.37 -25.38 13.01
C ILE A 38 -5.30 -26.56 13.30
N VAL A 39 -4.73 -27.72 13.55
CA VAL A 39 -5.48 -28.99 13.66
C VAL A 39 -5.26 -29.72 14.98
N THR A 40 -4.30 -29.25 15.78
CA THR A 40 -4.00 -29.85 17.09
C THR A 40 -4.86 -29.26 18.19
N GLU A 41 -5.07 -30.04 19.28
CA GLU A 41 -5.84 -29.56 20.44
C GLU A 41 -5.23 -28.30 21.07
N ALA A 42 -3.90 -28.24 21.17
CA ALA A 42 -3.20 -27.08 21.73
C ALA A 42 -3.42 -25.82 20.85
N ALA A 43 -3.27 -25.93 19.52
CA ALA A 43 -3.49 -24.82 18.61
C ALA A 43 -4.95 -24.35 18.59
N LEU A 44 -5.91 -25.28 18.65
CA LEU A 44 -7.34 -24.93 18.75
C LEU A 44 -7.68 -24.28 20.09
N HIS A 45 -7.05 -24.75 21.19
CA HIS A 45 -7.20 -24.13 22.51
C HIS A 45 -6.73 -22.66 22.48
N ASP A 46 -5.57 -22.40 21.89
CA ASP A 46 -5.04 -21.03 21.70
C ASP A 46 -6.02 -20.12 20.92
N ILE A 47 -6.70 -20.66 19.90
CA ILE A 47 -7.66 -19.87 19.13
C ILE A 47 -8.97 -19.62 19.89
N PHE A 48 -9.60 -20.66 20.42
CA PHE A 48 -10.97 -20.57 20.95
C PHE A 48 -11.01 -20.17 22.43
N VAL A 49 -10.06 -20.61 23.24
CA VAL A 49 -10.02 -20.33 24.68
C VAL A 49 -9.06 -19.19 24.99
N ALA A 50 -7.81 -19.29 24.54
CA ALA A 50 -6.77 -18.28 24.71
C ALA A 50 -6.64 -17.81 26.18
N ASP A 51 -6.30 -18.73 27.08
CA ASP A 51 -6.14 -18.44 28.51
C ASP A 51 -4.73 -18.73 29.07
N ASP A 52 -3.81 -19.12 28.19
CA ASP A 52 -2.41 -19.43 28.54
C ASP A 52 -1.63 -18.13 28.82
N ILE A 53 -1.64 -17.71 30.07
CA ILE A 53 -0.85 -16.59 30.59
C ILE A 53 0.19 -17.14 31.56
N HIS A 54 1.46 -16.96 31.22
CA HIS A 54 2.56 -17.55 31.96
C HIS A 54 2.87 -16.80 33.26
N ASP A 55 3.48 -17.52 34.21
CA ASP A 55 3.97 -16.91 35.47
C ASP A 55 5.00 -15.82 35.15
N PRO A 56 4.81 -14.58 35.62
CA PRO A 56 5.79 -13.53 35.44
C PRO A 56 7.18 -13.87 36.00
N PHE A 57 7.25 -14.69 37.04
CA PHE A 57 8.53 -15.10 37.63
C PHE A 57 9.30 -16.16 36.79
N ALA A 58 8.72 -16.68 35.71
CA ALA A 58 9.45 -17.44 34.72
C ALA A 58 10.40 -16.56 33.87
N MET A 59 10.21 -15.24 33.86
CA MET A 59 11.09 -14.32 33.13
C MET A 59 12.40 -14.13 33.91
N HIS A 60 13.53 -14.19 33.16
CA HIS A 60 14.85 -13.99 33.76
C HIS A 60 14.91 -12.65 34.51
N ASP A 61 15.64 -12.59 35.59
CA ASP A 61 15.82 -11.42 36.48
C ASP A 61 14.54 -10.86 37.16
N MET A 62 13.34 -11.42 36.92
CA MET A 62 12.10 -10.90 37.48
C MET A 62 12.16 -10.78 39.02
N SER A 63 12.63 -11.81 39.71
CA SER A 63 12.76 -11.78 41.18
C SER A 63 13.77 -10.71 41.67
N LYS A 64 14.84 -10.48 40.90
CA LYS A 64 15.86 -9.49 41.16
C LYS A 64 15.32 -8.07 40.98
N ALA A 65 14.59 -7.84 39.89
CA ALA A 65 13.91 -6.58 39.58
C ALA A 65 12.86 -6.22 40.64
N VAL A 66 11.97 -7.15 40.97
CA VAL A 66 10.92 -6.95 42.00
C VAL A 66 11.55 -6.59 43.34
N LYS A 67 12.60 -7.31 43.77
CA LYS A 67 13.31 -7.03 45.04
C LYS A 67 13.94 -5.61 45.04
N ARG A 68 14.55 -5.20 43.93
CA ARG A 68 15.15 -3.85 43.82
C ARG A 68 14.09 -2.75 43.90
N ILE A 69 12.98 -2.94 43.18
CA ILE A 69 11.86 -1.98 43.20
C ILE A 69 11.24 -1.91 44.59
N GLN A 70 11.03 -3.05 45.26
CA GLN A 70 10.53 -3.05 46.64
C GLN A 70 11.49 -2.32 47.59
N THR A 71 12.80 -2.51 47.44
CA THR A 71 13.80 -1.79 48.19
C THR A 71 13.72 -0.28 47.97
N ALA A 72 13.49 0.16 46.72
CA ALA A 72 13.30 1.58 46.39
C ALA A 72 12.05 2.15 47.07
N ILE A 73 10.94 1.38 47.09
CA ILE A 73 9.70 1.78 47.74
C ILE A 73 9.92 1.90 49.24
N ASP A 74 10.51 0.90 49.88
CA ASP A 74 10.76 0.88 51.33
C ASP A 74 11.67 2.03 51.79
N ASN A 75 12.64 2.43 50.94
CA ASN A 75 13.54 3.55 51.19
C ASN A 75 13.00 4.90 50.70
N ASN A 76 11.80 4.97 50.13
CA ASN A 76 11.23 6.18 49.54
C ASN A 76 12.13 6.81 48.45
N GLU A 77 12.82 5.96 47.67
CA GLU A 77 13.65 6.37 46.55
C GLU A 77 12.79 6.86 45.38
N MET A 78 13.32 7.80 44.58
CA MET A 78 12.65 8.25 43.35
C MET A 78 12.93 7.28 42.22
N ILE A 79 11.86 6.75 41.62
CA ILE A 79 11.90 5.85 40.49
C ILE A 79 11.52 6.64 39.23
N LEU A 80 12.24 6.45 38.11
CA LEU A 80 11.89 6.98 36.79
C LEU A 80 11.53 5.82 35.86
N VAL A 81 10.35 5.86 35.30
CA VAL A 81 9.94 4.98 34.15
C VAL A 81 10.30 5.73 32.88
N TYR A 82 11.22 5.15 32.11
CA TYR A 82 11.70 5.70 30.84
C TYR A 82 11.10 4.92 29.67
N GLY A 83 10.18 5.52 28.90
CA GLY A 83 9.43 4.87 27.83
C GLY A 83 9.92 5.18 26.43
N ASP A 84 9.10 4.78 25.44
CA ASP A 84 9.23 5.17 24.05
C ASP A 84 8.01 5.99 23.59
N TYR A 85 8.13 6.62 22.42
CA TYR A 85 7.22 7.62 21.89
C TYR A 85 6.06 7.04 21.04
N ASP A 86 6.01 5.74 20.79
CA ASP A 86 4.91 5.10 20.08
C ASP A 86 3.82 4.53 21.03
N ALA A 87 2.78 3.90 20.45
CA ALA A 87 1.65 3.41 21.24
C ALA A 87 2.05 2.29 22.22
N ASP A 88 3.04 1.45 21.89
CA ASP A 88 3.53 0.41 22.79
C ASP A 88 4.30 1.03 23.95
N GLY A 89 5.22 1.96 23.69
CA GLY A 89 5.96 2.69 24.71
C GLY A 89 5.06 3.49 25.65
N VAL A 90 4.11 4.26 25.09
CA VAL A 90 3.15 5.08 25.85
C VAL A 90 2.24 4.20 26.74
N THR A 91 1.75 3.07 26.24
CA THR A 91 0.96 2.12 27.04
C THR A 91 1.80 1.39 28.07
N SER A 92 3.06 1.07 27.76
CA SER A 92 4.03 0.48 28.67
C SER A 92 4.30 1.38 29.89
N VAL A 93 4.54 2.68 29.64
CA VAL A 93 4.67 3.69 30.70
C VAL A 93 3.40 3.75 31.55
N THR A 94 2.23 3.83 30.89
CA THR A 94 0.93 3.92 31.59
C THR A 94 0.71 2.71 32.51
N VAL A 95 0.96 1.49 32.01
CA VAL A 95 0.80 0.26 32.78
C VAL A 95 1.72 0.24 34.00
N LEU A 96 3.02 0.51 33.81
CA LEU A 96 3.99 0.39 34.90
C LEU A 96 3.85 1.52 35.91
N VAL A 97 3.62 2.77 35.46
CA VAL A 97 3.43 3.91 36.37
C VAL A 97 2.19 3.74 37.25
N ASN A 98 1.06 3.31 36.67
CA ASN A 98 -0.16 3.05 37.43
C ASN A 98 0.04 1.91 38.44
N SER A 99 0.75 0.85 38.05
CA SER A 99 1.09 -0.23 38.97
C SER A 99 1.96 0.24 40.13
N LEU A 100 3.04 0.98 39.85
CA LEU A 100 3.96 1.50 40.88
C LEU A 100 3.26 2.48 41.82
N LYS A 101 2.43 3.39 41.29
CA LYS A 101 1.61 4.30 42.12
C LYS A 101 0.67 3.53 43.05
N SER A 102 0.05 2.45 42.56
CA SER A 102 -0.91 1.65 43.37
C SER A 102 -0.28 0.95 44.58
N ILE A 103 1.03 0.68 44.53
CA ILE A 103 1.79 0.08 45.64
C ILE A 103 2.62 1.12 46.44
N GLY A 104 2.36 2.42 46.22
CA GLY A 104 2.93 3.51 47.00
C GLY A 104 4.34 3.95 46.58
N ALA A 105 4.81 3.61 45.40
CA ALA A 105 6.08 4.05 44.86
C ALA A 105 6.10 5.56 44.58
N LYS A 106 7.24 6.20 44.85
CA LYS A 106 7.52 7.57 44.39
C LYS A 106 8.04 7.49 42.95
N VAL A 107 7.17 7.69 41.97
CA VAL A 107 7.47 7.44 40.56
C VAL A 107 7.17 8.65 39.68
N GLY A 108 8.12 8.97 38.81
CA GLY A 108 7.97 9.84 37.66
C GLY A 108 8.13 9.03 36.35
N TRP A 109 7.86 9.67 35.24
CA TRP A 109 8.05 9.05 33.94
C TRP A 109 8.64 10.05 32.94
N TYR A 110 9.25 9.50 31.88
CA TYR A 110 9.86 10.25 30.79
C TYR A 110 9.67 9.54 29.48
N ILE A 111 9.39 10.30 28.42
CA ILE A 111 9.33 9.81 27.03
C ILE A 111 10.25 10.69 26.21
N PRO A 112 11.22 10.11 25.46
CA PRO A 112 12.14 10.89 24.63
C PRO A 112 11.43 11.51 23.44
N ASN A 113 11.87 12.69 23.01
CA ASN A 113 11.38 13.30 21.79
C ASN A 113 12.08 12.70 20.57
N ARG A 114 11.30 12.13 19.64
CA ARG A 114 11.77 11.46 18.45
C ARG A 114 12.74 12.27 17.59
N PHE A 115 12.55 13.59 17.51
CA PHE A 115 13.29 14.47 16.59
C PHE A 115 14.57 15.01 17.21
N THR A 116 14.58 15.28 18.50
CA THR A 116 15.72 15.90 19.21
C THR A 116 16.59 14.89 19.92
N GLU A 117 16.03 13.77 20.38
CA GLU A 117 16.72 12.78 21.20
C GLU A 117 16.84 11.42 20.50
N GLY A 118 15.93 11.10 19.57
CA GLY A 118 15.92 9.84 18.84
C GLY A 118 15.21 8.71 19.57
N TYR A 119 15.56 7.47 19.22
CA TYR A 119 14.99 6.26 19.80
C TYR A 119 15.90 5.71 20.92
N GLY A 120 15.28 5.23 21.99
CA GLY A 120 15.92 4.53 23.09
C GLY A 120 16.45 5.46 24.18
N PRO A 121 17.22 4.92 25.15
CA PRO A 121 17.79 5.68 26.24
C PRO A 121 18.68 6.82 25.74
N ASN A 122 18.75 7.90 26.55
CA ASN A 122 19.45 9.11 26.21
C ASN A 122 20.35 9.53 27.41
N GLU A 123 21.64 9.74 27.15
CA GLU A 123 22.62 10.12 28.20
C GLU A 123 22.20 11.38 28.96
N GLN A 124 21.76 12.42 28.21
CA GLN A 124 21.38 13.70 28.83
C GLN A 124 20.18 13.52 29.77
N ALA A 125 19.17 12.77 29.36
CA ALA A 125 18.01 12.48 30.20
C ALA A 125 18.40 11.69 31.48
N PHE A 126 19.36 10.77 31.40
CA PHE A 126 19.84 10.04 32.58
C PHE A 126 20.62 10.93 33.53
N ARG A 127 21.41 11.88 33.02
CA ARG A 127 22.07 12.89 33.86
C ARG A 127 21.07 13.82 34.53
N GLU A 128 20.06 14.28 33.85
CA GLU A 128 18.96 15.10 34.40
C GLU A 128 18.17 14.33 35.46
N ALA A 129 17.92 13.03 35.24
CA ALA A 129 17.31 12.15 36.23
C ALA A 129 18.15 12.05 37.51
N HIS A 130 19.48 11.90 37.37
CA HIS A 130 20.41 11.92 38.53
C HIS A 130 20.30 13.25 39.31
N ASP A 131 20.34 14.37 38.59
CA ASP A 131 20.27 15.71 39.24
C ASP A 131 18.92 15.95 39.91
N ALA A 132 17.85 15.30 39.44
CA ALA A 132 16.53 15.28 40.07
C ALA A 132 16.42 14.28 41.24
N GLY A 133 17.49 13.55 41.59
CA GLY A 133 17.54 12.61 42.70
C GLY A 133 16.93 11.23 42.41
N VAL A 134 16.85 10.85 41.16
CA VAL A 134 16.44 9.49 40.75
C VAL A 134 17.56 8.50 41.08
N SER A 135 17.23 7.40 41.73
CA SER A 135 18.16 6.31 42.08
C SER A 135 17.89 4.99 41.37
N LEU A 136 16.72 4.89 40.71
CA LEU A 136 16.33 3.74 39.91
C LEU A 136 15.63 4.18 38.63
N ILE A 137 16.16 3.76 37.50
CA ILE A 137 15.51 3.91 36.19
C ILE A 137 14.96 2.55 35.76
N ILE A 138 13.71 2.52 35.29
CA ILE A 138 13.10 1.35 34.65
C ILE A 138 12.78 1.72 33.22
N THR A 139 13.51 1.18 32.25
CA THR A 139 13.16 1.37 30.85
C THR A 139 12.00 0.46 30.46
N VAL A 140 11.09 0.95 29.65
CA VAL A 140 9.97 0.17 29.12
C VAL A 140 9.92 0.32 27.60
N ASP A 141 9.84 -0.80 26.90
CA ASP A 141 9.80 -0.86 25.44
C ASP A 141 11.07 -0.30 24.76
N ASN A 142 12.16 -0.27 25.48
CA ASN A 142 13.48 0.11 24.98
C ASN A 142 14.57 -0.27 25.97
N GLY A 143 15.83 -0.08 25.58
CA GLY A 143 16.98 -0.15 26.48
C GLY A 143 17.91 -1.33 26.22
N ILE A 144 17.48 -2.38 25.51
CA ILE A 144 18.33 -3.59 25.28
C ILE A 144 19.58 -3.29 24.45
N GLN A 145 19.62 -2.19 23.71
CA GLN A 145 20.77 -1.70 22.96
C GLN A 145 21.46 -0.51 23.64
N GLY A 146 21.01 -0.07 24.82
CA GLY A 146 21.45 1.14 25.52
C GLY A 146 22.74 0.93 26.35
N HIS A 147 23.77 0.31 25.79
CA HIS A 147 25.02 0.01 26.48
C HIS A 147 25.71 1.24 27.06
N HIS A 148 25.80 2.31 26.26
CA HIS A 148 26.44 3.56 26.67
C HIS A 148 25.68 4.21 27.81
N GLU A 149 24.37 4.34 27.67
CA GLU A 149 23.50 5.02 28.62
C GLU A 149 23.42 4.28 29.97
N VAL A 150 23.39 2.95 29.93
CA VAL A 150 23.45 2.10 31.12
C VAL A 150 24.81 2.28 31.84
N ASN A 151 25.92 2.36 31.12
CA ASN A 151 27.22 2.64 31.71
C ASN A 151 27.26 4.04 32.37
N VAL A 152 26.67 5.06 31.72
CA VAL A 152 26.53 6.39 32.30
C VAL A 152 25.69 6.35 33.58
N ALA A 153 24.58 5.62 33.61
CA ALA A 153 23.76 5.43 34.80
C ALA A 153 24.56 4.76 35.93
N ASN A 154 25.32 3.71 35.64
CA ASN A 154 26.20 3.02 36.59
C ASN A 154 27.25 3.97 37.19
N GLU A 155 27.91 4.82 36.37
CA GLU A 155 28.86 5.82 36.80
C GLU A 155 28.22 6.88 37.75
N LEU A 156 26.94 7.20 37.53
CA LEU A 156 26.15 8.12 38.34
C LEU A 156 25.57 7.45 39.60
N GLY A 157 25.72 6.14 39.78
CA GLY A 157 25.16 5.38 40.88
C GLY A 157 23.65 5.15 40.80
N ILE A 158 23.08 5.18 39.58
CA ILE A 158 21.69 4.87 39.31
C ILE A 158 21.60 3.41 38.85
N ASP A 159 20.77 2.62 39.52
CA ASP A 159 20.44 1.27 39.04
C ASP A 159 19.48 1.35 37.84
N VAL A 160 19.72 0.50 36.83
CA VAL A 160 18.84 0.40 35.64
C VAL A 160 18.22 -0.98 35.59
N ILE A 161 16.88 -1.04 35.47
CA ILE A 161 16.12 -2.23 35.13
C ILE A 161 15.61 -2.05 33.70
N ILE A 162 16.02 -2.91 32.80
CA ILE A 162 15.53 -2.91 31.40
C ILE A 162 14.32 -3.83 31.29
N THR A 163 13.21 -3.31 30.73
CA THR A 163 12.09 -4.11 30.25
C THR A 163 11.91 -3.86 28.76
N ASP A 164 12.23 -4.84 27.94
CA ASP A 164 12.29 -4.69 26.50
C ASP A 164 11.92 -6.00 25.79
N HIS A 165 11.59 -5.92 24.50
CA HIS A 165 11.27 -7.05 23.64
C HIS A 165 11.99 -7.00 22.28
N HIS A 166 12.70 -5.92 22.00
CA HIS A 166 13.44 -5.72 20.76
C HIS A 166 14.60 -6.71 20.61
N GLU A 167 15.15 -6.81 19.41
CA GLU A 167 16.25 -7.75 19.14
C GLU A 167 17.47 -7.49 20.02
N ILE A 168 17.95 -8.56 20.62
CA ILE A 168 19.15 -8.56 21.44
C ILE A 168 20.38 -8.49 20.53
N GLY A 169 21.28 -7.54 20.78
CA GLY A 169 22.56 -7.45 20.08
C GLY A 169 23.53 -8.58 20.46
N GLN A 170 24.78 -8.41 20.04
CA GLN A 170 25.83 -9.40 20.35
C GLN A 170 26.13 -9.53 21.85
N THR A 171 25.87 -8.48 22.63
CA THR A 171 26.07 -8.43 24.09
C THR A 171 24.89 -7.74 24.74
N LEU A 172 24.70 -7.99 26.03
CA LEU A 172 23.71 -7.29 26.85
C LEU A 172 24.33 -6.08 27.55
N PRO A 173 23.57 -4.98 27.79
CA PRO A 173 24.00 -3.89 28.67
C PRO A 173 24.27 -4.37 30.09
N ASP A 174 25.18 -3.72 30.81
CA ASP A 174 25.51 -3.99 32.23
C ASP A 174 24.47 -3.38 33.19
N ALA A 175 23.18 -3.71 32.95
CA ALA A 175 22.07 -3.24 33.74
C ALA A 175 21.93 -4.04 35.06
N TYR A 176 21.29 -3.43 36.06
CA TYR A 176 20.99 -4.13 37.32
C TYR A 176 20.15 -5.40 37.08
N ALA A 177 19.13 -5.31 36.25
CA ALA A 177 18.30 -6.45 35.83
C ALA A 177 17.79 -6.24 34.40
N ILE A 178 17.60 -7.34 33.67
CA ILE A 178 17.08 -7.31 32.28
C ILE A 178 15.89 -8.27 32.19
N LEU A 179 14.70 -7.70 32.00
CA LEU A 179 13.46 -8.43 31.77
C LEU A 179 13.20 -8.46 30.25
N HIS A 180 13.48 -9.60 29.64
CA HIS A 180 13.34 -9.78 28.20
C HIS A 180 12.86 -11.21 27.88
N PRO A 181 11.82 -11.39 27.02
CA PRO A 181 11.29 -12.71 26.71
C PRO A 181 12.32 -13.66 26.08
N MET A 182 13.30 -13.12 25.35
CA MET A 182 14.37 -13.85 24.67
C MET A 182 15.72 -13.74 25.40
N HIS A 183 15.74 -13.43 26.71
CA HIS A 183 17.00 -13.32 27.45
C HIS A 183 17.82 -14.62 27.27
N PRO A 184 19.14 -14.56 26.89
CA PRO A 184 19.93 -15.75 26.57
C PRO A 184 20.07 -16.73 27.72
N ASP A 185 20.07 -16.25 28.97
CA ASP A 185 20.11 -17.06 30.19
C ASP A 185 18.69 -17.35 30.75
N GLY A 186 17.64 -16.95 30.02
CA GLY A 186 16.25 -17.13 30.39
C GLY A 186 15.60 -18.34 29.70
N ASN A 187 14.40 -18.67 30.15
CA ASN A 187 13.59 -19.71 29.52
C ASN A 187 12.10 -19.34 29.63
N TYR A 188 11.78 -18.11 29.26
CA TYR A 188 10.39 -17.66 29.23
C TYR A 188 9.64 -18.37 28.10
N PRO A 189 8.44 -18.95 28.33
CA PRO A 189 7.81 -19.84 27.35
C PRO A 189 7.33 -19.15 26.07
N PHE A 190 7.11 -17.83 26.10
CA PHE A 190 6.59 -17.06 24.97
C PHE A 190 7.51 -15.87 24.63
N HIS A 191 8.13 -15.92 23.46
CA HIS A 191 9.21 -15.00 23.08
C HIS A 191 8.73 -13.69 22.42
N HIS A 192 7.45 -13.58 22.05
CA HIS A 192 6.92 -12.50 21.21
C HIS A 192 6.06 -11.48 21.97
N LEU A 193 6.27 -11.32 23.28
CA LEU A 193 5.59 -10.27 24.04
C LEU A 193 5.93 -8.89 23.43
N ALA A 194 4.95 -7.98 23.34
CA ALA A 194 5.19 -6.56 23.14
C ALA A 194 5.83 -5.92 24.38
N GLY A 195 6.39 -4.72 24.26
CA GLY A 195 6.97 -3.97 25.40
C GLY A 195 5.98 -3.79 26.53
N VAL A 196 4.72 -3.46 26.20
CA VAL A 196 3.64 -3.38 27.20
C VAL A 196 3.33 -4.71 27.88
N GLY A 197 3.49 -5.83 27.16
CA GLY A 197 3.35 -7.16 27.71
C GLY A 197 4.43 -7.45 28.78
N VAL A 198 5.69 -7.08 28.50
CA VAL A 198 6.80 -7.22 29.46
C VAL A 198 6.57 -6.31 30.67
N SER A 199 6.18 -5.05 30.46
CA SER A 199 5.82 -4.09 31.50
C SER A 199 4.67 -4.61 32.39
N TYR A 200 3.65 -5.23 31.77
CA TYR A 200 2.54 -5.83 32.49
C TYR A 200 2.96 -7.05 33.31
N LYS A 201 3.89 -7.89 32.82
CA LYS A 201 4.45 -8.98 33.61
C LYS A 201 5.16 -8.47 34.87
N LEU A 202 5.94 -7.41 34.75
CA LEU A 202 6.56 -6.77 35.91
C LEU A 202 5.49 -6.21 36.88
N ALA A 203 4.45 -5.57 36.36
CA ALA A 203 3.33 -5.07 37.16
C ALA A 203 2.61 -6.21 37.91
N CYS A 204 2.36 -7.35 37.26
CA CYS A 204 1.78 -8.53 37.91
C CYS A 204 2.67 -9.10 39.00
N ALA A 205 4.00 -9.17 38.77
CA ALA A 205 4.95 -9.66 39.76
C ALA A 205 5.01 -8.76 40.98
N LEU A 206 4.96 -7.43 40.81
CA LEU A 206 4.97 -6.43 41.89
C LEU A 206 3.67 -6.49 42.71
N ASN A 207 2.52 -6.65 42.08
CA ASN A 207 1.22 -6.67 42.77
C ASN A 207 0.85 -8.07 43.32
N GLY A 208 1.59 -9.12 42.95
CA GLY A 208 1.30 -10.51 43.32
C GLY A 208 0.04 -11.11 42.68
N GLN A 209 -0.58 -10.39 41.75
CA GLN A 209 -1.77 -10.80 41.00
C GLN A 209 -1.93 -10.03 39.69
N MET A 210 -2.73 -10.58 38.79
CA MET A 210 -3.12 -9.88 37.56
C MET A 210 -4.02 -8.68 37.88
N ASN A 211 -3.77 -7.57 37.22
CA ASN A 211 -4.63 -6.38 37.27
C ASN A 211 -5.42 -6.23 35.98
N GLU A 212 -6.72 -6.61 36.03
CA GLU A 212 -7.59 -6.61 34.86
C GLU A 212 -7.80 -5.18 34.28
N HIS A 213 -7.74 -4.13 35.10
CA HIS A 213 -7.89 -2.73 34.64
C HIS A 213 -6.74 -2.28 33.73
N LEU A 214 -5.55 -2.88 33.85
CA LEU A 214 -4.40 -2.56 33.00
C LEU A 214 -4.40 -3.31 31.68
N LEU A 215 -5.16 -4.40 31.56
CA LEU A 215 -5.19 -5.25 30.35
C LEU A 215 -5.67 -4.50 29.11
N GLY A 216 -6.53 -3.49 29.27
CA GLY A 216 -6.95 -2.65 28.16
C GLY A 216 -5.78 -1.95 27.46
N PHE A 217 -4.85 -1.41 28.23
CA PHE A 217 -3.63 -0.78 27.69
C PHE A 217 -2.70 -1.82 27.08
N VAL A 218 -2.61 -3.03 27.68
CA VAL A 218 -1.83 -4.13 27.12
C VAL A 218 -2.35 -4.52 25.73
N ALA A 219 -3.67 -4.60 25.56
CA ALA A 219 -4.26 -4.89 24.26
C ALA A 219 -3.94 -3.79 23.23
N ILE A 220 -3.98 -2.52 23.64
CA ILE A 220 -3.68 -1.38 22.75
C ILE A 220 -2.22 -1.43 22.28
N GLY A 221 -1.26 -1.54 23.19
CA GLY A 221 0.16 -1.58 22.81
C GLY A 221 0.49 -2.80 21.96
N THR A 222 0.07 -4.01 22.40
CA THR A 222 0.33 -5.26 21.68
C THR A 222 -0.20 -5.26 20.24
N ILE A 223 -1.42 -4.75 20.02
CA ILE A 223 -1.99 -4.65 18.66
C ILE A 223 -1.27 -3.58 17.84
N SER A 224 -0.92 -2.45 18.47
CA SER A 224 -0.31 -1.30 17.76
C SER A 224 1.12 -1.56 17.35
N ASP A 225 1.86 -2.37 18.09
CA ASP A 225 3.24 -2.76 17.80
C ASP A 225 3.35 -3.86 16.73
N LEU A 226 2.23 -4.48 16.35
CA LEU A 226 2.16 -5.51 15.31
C LEU A 226 2.97 -6.77 15.61
N VAL A 227 3.25 -7.08 16.87
CA VAL A 227 3.83 -8.36 17.28
C VAL A 227 2.87 -9.52 17.02
N SER A 228 3.41 -10.75 17.04
CA SER A 228 2.63 -11.97 16.83
C SER A 228 1.40 -12.03 17.75
N LEU A 229 0.20 -12.13 17.16
CA LEU A 229 -1.07 -12.21 17.91
C LEU A 229 -1.50 -13.66 18.13
N THR A 230 -0.56 -14.44 18.65
CA THR A 230 -0.71 -15.85 19.02
C THR A 230 -0.35 -16.06 20.49
N GLY A 231 -0.60 -17.22 21.05
CA GLY A 231 -0.20 -17.62 22.38
C GLY A 231 -0.57 -16.60 23.46
N GLU A 232 0.41 -16.21 24.27
CA GLU A 232 0.17 -15.31 25.39
C GLU A 232 -0.30 -13.90 24.96
N ASN A 233 0.21 -13.35 23.87
CA ASN A 233 -0.27 -12.07 23.34
C ASN A 233 -1.76 -12.13 23.01
N ARG A 234 -2.19 -13.22 22.38
CA ARG A 234 -3.60 -13.45 22.07
C ARG A 234 -4.47 -13.52 23.33
N ALA A 235 -4.00 -14.23 24.35
CA ALA A 235 -4.68 -14.34 25.65
C ALA A 235 -4.82 -12.97 26.33
N LEU A 236 -3.74 -12.20 26.37
CA LEU A 236 -3.72 -10.84 26.95
C LEU A 236 -4.63 -9.89 26.18
N VAL A 237 -4.54 -9.90 24.84
CA VAL A 237 -5.36 -9.03 23.98
C VAL A 237 -6.85 -9.36 24.09
N LYS A 238 -7.21 -10.65 24.06
CA LYS A 238 -8.62 -11.07 24.19
C LYS A 238 -9.25 -10.62 25.50
N ARG A 239 -8.51 -10.74 26.62
CA ARG A 239 -8.93 -10.20 27.93
C ARG A 239 -8.93 -8.69 27.96
N GLY A 240 -7.93 -8.06 27.36
CA GLY A 240 -7.82 -6.59 27.32
C GLY A 240 -8.93 -5.93 26.52
N LEU A 241 -9.29 -6.47 25.35
CA LEU A 241 -10.44 -5.99 24.57
C LEU A 241 -11.75 -6.14 25.36
N LYS A 242 -11.92 -7.26 26.06
CA LYS A 242 -13.06 -7.44 26.95
C LYS A 242 -13.09 -6.41 28.09
N ALA A 243 -11.95 -6.14 28.71
CA ALA A 243 -11.84 -5.13 29.77
C ALA A 243 -12.18 -3.73 29.25
N LEU A 244 -11.68 -3.35 28.07
CA LEU A 244 -12.00 -2.07 27.41
C LEU A 244 -13.51 -1.89 27.16
N ASN A 245 -14.22 -2.95 26.77
CA ASN A 245 -15.66 -2.89 26.52
C ASN A 245 -16.51 -2.88 27.82
N VAL A 246 -15.95 -3.34 28.95
CA VAL A 246 -16.61 -3.28 30.26
C VAL A 246 -16.38 -1.92 30.94
N ASP A 247 -15.13 -1.47 30.96
CA ASP A 247 -14.75 -0.22 31.64
C ASP A 247 -13.63 0.48 30.82
N THR A 248 -14.10 1.31 29.87
CA THR A 248 -13.19 2.08 29.01
C THR A 248 -12.60 3.24 29.82
N PRO A 249 -11.25 3.43 29.90
CA PRO A 249 -10.61 4.59 30.52
C PRO A 249 -11.14 5.92 29.97
N ILE A 250 -11.22 6.94 30.83
CA ILE A 250 -11.79 8.26 30.51
C ILE A 250 -11.13 8.87 29.27
N GLY A 251 -9.80 8.87 29.19
CA GLY A 251 -9.06 9.40 28.04
C GLY A 251 -9.38 8.65 26.73
N LEU A 252 -9.56 7.33 26.80
CA LEU A 252 -9.95 6.54 25.64
C LEU A 252 -11.40 6.78 25.22
N LYS A 253 -12.33 6.96 26.20
CA LYS A 253 -13.73 7.36 25.88
C LYS A 253 -13.75 8.68 25.14
N ALA A 254 -12.99 9.67 25.59
CA ALA A 254 -12.89 10.96 24.93
C ALA A 254 -12.32 10.82 23.52
N LEU A 255 -11.25 10.02 23.33
CA LEU A 255 -10.64 9.78 22.04
C LEU A 255 -11.57 9.09 21.03
N LEU A 256 -12.32 8.08 21.47
CA LEU A 256 -13.31 7.38 20.65
C LEU A 256 -14.49 8.31 20.28
N LYS A 257 -14.90 9.20 21.18
CA LYS A 257 -15.92 10.22 20.90
C LYS A 257 -15.44 11.18 19.79
N GLN A 258 -14.20 11.67 19.85
CA GLN A 258 -13.60 12.50 18.80
C GLN A 258 -13.54 11.76 17.45
N ALA A 259 -13.25 10.46 17.48
CA ALA A 259 -13.28 9.61 16.30
C ALA A 259 -14.71 9.30 15.78
N SER A 260 -15.76 9.80 16.44
CA SER A 260 -17.17 9.46 16.15
C SER A 260 -17.45 7.95 16.19
N PHE A 261 -16.75 7.22 17.04
CA PHE A 261 -16.88 5.77 17.18
C PHE A 261 -17.79 5.41 18.37
N ASN A 262 -18.83 4.60 18.12
CA ASN A 262 -19.83 4.19 19.11
C ASN A 262 -20.05 2.66 19.13
N GLY A 263 -19.14 1.89 18.51
CA GLY A 263 -19.26 0.45 18.42
C GLY A 263 -18.55 -0.31 19.54
N GLU A 264 -18.51 -1.63 19.43
CA GLU A 264 -17.67 -2.50 20.25
C GLU A 264 -16.19 -2.27 19.91
N ILE A 265 -15.33 -2.18 20.93
CA ILE A 265 -13.89 -2.04 20.76
C ILE A 265 -13.32 -3.41 20.40
N THR A 266 -12.86 -3.53 19.17
CA THR A 266 -12.21 -4.72 18.61
C THR A 266 -10.74 -4.45 18.31
N GLU A 267 -10.00 -5.47 17.85
CA GLU A 267 -8.64 -5.29 17.37
C GLU A 267 -8.56 -4.29 16.20
N GLU A 268 -9.61 -4.22 15.36
CA GLU A 268 -9.69 -3.24 14.28
C GLU A 268 -9.85 -1.82 14.83
N THR A 269 -10.67 -1.65 15.88
CA THR A 269 -10.82 -0.35 16.55
C THR A 269 -9.47 0.13 17.10
N VAL A 270 -8.70 -0.78 17.71
CA VAL A 270 -7.36 -0.46 18.19
C VAL A 270 -6.43 -0.15 17.02
N GLY A 271 -6.35 -1.01 16.01
CA GLY A 271 -5.40 -0.87 14.91
C GLY A 271 -5.68 0.32 13.97
N PHE A 272 -6.94 0.73 13.79
CA PHE A 272 -7.30 1.78 12.83
C PHE A 272 -7.82 3.08 13.47
N ILE A 273 -8.22 3.07 14.73
CA ILE A 273 -8.76 4.26 15.40
C ILE A 273 -7.87 4.71 16.55
N ILE A 274 -7.58 3.86 17.53
CA ILE A 274 -6.84 4.22 18.75
C ILE A 274 -5.35 4.35 18.45
N GLY A 275 -4.70 3.27 18.01
CA GLY A 275 -3.26 3.21 17.77
C GLY A 275 -2.73 4.29 16.84
N PRO A 276 -3.34 4.54 15.66
CA PRO A 276 -2.92 5.62 14.77
C PRO A 276 -2.99 7.01 15.37
N ARG A 277 -3.91 7.29 16.30
CA ARG A 277 -4.03 8.57 17.01
C ARG A 277 -2.94 8.72 18.06
N LEU A 278 -2.70 7.71 18.87
CA LEU A 278 -1.60 7.72 19.85
C LEU A 278 -0.24 7.87 19.14
N ASN A 279 -0.01 7.10 18.09
CA ASN A 279 1.21 7.16 17.28
C ASN A 279 1.39 8.49 16.55
N ALA A 280 0.33 9.21 16.21
CA ALA A 280 0.44 10.47 15.47
C ALA A 280 1.14 11.55 16.28
N VAL A 281 0.93 11.57 17.59
CA VAL A 281 1.55 12.55 18.49
C VAL A 281 3.08 12.43 18.43
N GLY A 282 3.64 11.23 18.67
CA GLY A 282 5.09 10.99 18.63
C GLY A 282 5.71 11.05 17.22
N ARG A 283 4.88 11.08 16.16
CA ARG A 283 5.35 11.28 14.77
C ARG A 283 5.46 12.75 14.38
N LEU A 284 4.76 13.63 15.03
CA LEU A 284 4.69 15.06 14.67
C LEU A 284 5.19 15.98 15.78
N ASP A 285 5.09 15.56 17.05
CA ASP A 285 5.44 16.36 18.21
C ASP A 285 5.86 15.46 19.39
N ASP A 286 5.55 15.87 20.59
CA ASP A 286 5.92 15.26 21.87
C ASP A 286 4.88 14.21 22.31
N ALA A 287 5.27 12.95 22.36
CA ALA A 287 4.41 11.83 22.72
C ALA A 287 3.86 11.87 24.17
N ARG A 288 4.38 12.77 25.03
CA ARG A 288 3.90 12.95 26.42
C ARG A 288 2.38 13.18 26.46
N LEU A 289 1.84 13.96 25.53
CA LEU A 289 0.40 14.22 25.45
C LEU A 289 -0.43 12.92 25.35
N ALA A 290 0.02 11.96 24.56
CA ALA A 290 -0.66 10.66 24.44
C ALA A 290 -0.60 9.87 25.76
N CYS A 291 0.55 9.90 26.45
CA CYS A 291 0.71 9.24 27.74
C CYS A 291 -0.15 9.89 28.84
N GLU A 292 -0.22 11.22 28.87
CA GLU A 292 -1.05 11.98 29.80
C GLU A 292 -2.55 11.67 29.57
N LEU A 293 -2.99 11.64 28.30
CA LEU A 293 -4.37 11.27 27.95
C LEU A 293 -4.76 9.88 28.47
N LEU A 294 -3.85 8.90 28.42
CA LEU A 294 -4.13 7.55 28.91
C LEU A 294 -4.20 7.44 30.43
N GLN A 295 -3.59 8.39 31.16
CA GLN A 295 -3.50 8.41 32.63
C GLN A 295 -4.50 9.39 33.28
N ILE A 296 -5.25 10.16 32.47
CA ILE A 296 -6.17 11.22 32.97
C ILE A 296 -7.38 10.61 33.67
N ASP A 297 -7.82 11.25 34.75
CA ASP A 297 -9.02 10.91 35.51
C ASP A 297 -10.11 12.02 35.51
N ASN A 298 -9.85 13.12 34.78
CA ASN A 298 -10.74 14.25 34.61
C ASN A 298 -11.35 14.27 33.22
N GLU A 299 -12.70 14.30 33.11
CA GLU A 299 -13.40 14.24 31.83
C GLU A 299 -13.18 15.50 30.95
N ASP A 300 -13.16 16.71 31.56
CA ASP A 300 -12.99 17.96 30.80
C ASP A 300 -11.59 18.07 30.22
N GLU A 301 -10.58 17.67 30.99
CA GLU A 301 -9.19 17.64 30.52
C GLU A 301 -8.98 16.55 29.45
N ALA A 302 -9.64 15.39 29.62
CA ALA A 302 -9.61 14.31 28.63
C ALA A 302 -10.21 14.74 27.29
N GLU A 303 -11.34 15.50 27.32
CA GLU A 303 -11.93 16.05 26.08
C GLU A 303 -10.94 16.97 25.37
N TRP A 304 -10.34 17.92 26.07
CA TRP A 304 -9.37 18.84 25.49
C TRP A 304 -8.13 18.09 24.92
N MET A 305 -7.56 17.17 25.69
CA MET A 305 -6.40 16.38 25.23
C MET A 305 -6.74 15.52 24.01
N SER A 306 -7.90 14.88 24.00
CA SER A 306 -8.34 14.05 22.89
C SER A 306 -8.54 14.83 21.60
N GLU A 307 -9.01 16.08 21.66
CA GLU A 307 -9.08 16.99 20.51
C GLU A 307 -7.68 17.25 19.92
N GLN A 308 -6.68 17.51 20.79
CA GLN A 308 -5.31 17.74 20.34
C GLN A 308 -4.71 16.48 19.69
N VAL A 309 -4.91 15.31 20.30
CA VAL A 309 -4.44 14.02 19.76
C VAL A 309 -5.10 13.72 18.41
N ASP A 310 -6.41 13.97 18.27
CA ASP A 310 -7.11 13.77 16.99
C ASP A 310 -6.62 14.77 15.92
N GLN A 311 -6.34 16.02 16.30
CA GLN A 311 -5.78 17.02 15.41
C GLN A 311 -4.41 16.58 14.83
N PHE A 312 -3.50 16.03 15.66
CA PHE A 312 -2.23 15.45 15.19
C PHE A 312 -2.47 14.30 14.21
N ASN A 313 -3.48 13.47 14.44
CA ASN A 313 -3.81 12.39 13.52
C ASN A 313 -4.36 12.90 12.18
N ILE A 314 -5.16 13.97 12.18
CA ILE A 314 -5.63 14.64 10.96
C ILE A 314 -4.44 15.21 10.19
N GLU A 315 -3.59 16.00 10.86
CA GLU A 315 -2.39 16.59 10.26
C GLU A 315 -1.44 15.52 9.70
N ARG A 316 -1.18 14.45 10.45
CA ARG A 316 -0.40 13.32 9.97
C ARG A 316 -0.98 12.74 8.66
N LYS A 317 -2.31 12.56 8.58
CA LYS A 317 -2.97 12.05 7.37
C LYS A 317 -2.78 12.98 6.17
N GLU A 318 -2.90 14.29 6.39
CA GLU A 318 -2.70 15.31 5.36
C GLU A 318 -1.26 15.33 4.87
N ILE A 319 -0.29 15.32 5.78
CA ILE A 319 1.14 15.27 5.44
C ILE A 319 1.47 13.99 4.66
N VAL A 320 0.99 12.82 5.13
CA VAL A 320 1.20 11.55 4.42
C VAL A 320 0.57 11.57 3.03
N SER A 321 -0.64 12.12 2.87
CA SER A 321 -1.29 12.22 1.54
C SER A 321 -0.48 13.11 0.61
N SER A 322 -0.10 14.30 1.08
CA SER A 322 0.69 15.26 0.31
C SER A 322 2.04 14.70 -0.13
N ILE A 323 2.78 14.04 0.78
CA ILE A 323 4.07 13.43 0.43
C ILE A 323 3.87 12.27 -0.53
N THR A 324 2.84 11.43 -0.32
CA THR A 324 2.54 10.30 -1.20
C THR A 324 2.23 10.79 -2.62
N GLU A 325 1.37 11.79 -2.79
CA GLU A 325 1.04 12.37 -4.10
C GLU A 325 2.28 12.91 -4.82
N GLN A 326 3.18 13.58 -4.09
CA GLN A 326 4.43 14.08 -4.66
C GLN A 326 5.37 12.95 -5.06
N ALA A 327 5.50 11.93 -4.19
CA ALA A 327 6.39 10.79 -4.42
C ALA A 327 5.93 9.93 -5.61
N LEU A 328 4.61 9.77 -5.80
CA LEU A 328 4.04 8.94 -6.87
C LEU A 328 4.43 9.44 -8.26
N ILE A 329 4.65 10.74 -8.45
CA ILE A 329 5.11 11.30 -9.73
C ILE A 329 6.49 10.70 -10.10
N ASP A 330 7.43 10.74 -9.15
CA ASP A 330 8.79 10.22 -9.36
C ASP A 330 8.76 8.67 -9.44
N VAL A 331 7.90 8.02 -8.65
CA VAL A 331 7.73 6.55 -8.66
C VAL A 331 7.28 6.06 -10.03
N GLU A 332 6.27 6.69 -10.63
CA GLU A 332 5.75 6.30 -11.95
C GLU A 332 6.80 6.50 -13.06
N GLU A 333 7.58 7.58 -12.98
CA GLU A 333 8.70 7.81 -13.91
C GLU A 333 9.78 6.72 -13.76
N LYS A 334 10.19 6.41 -12.53
CA LYS A 334 11.19 5.37 -12.25
C LYS A 334 10.74 3.98 -12.69
N ILE A 335 9.49 3.61 -12.45
CA ILE A 335 8.92 2.35 -12.93
C ILE A 335 8.91 2.32 -14.47
N ALA A 336 8.56 3.42 -15.11
CA ALA A 336 8.58 3.54 -16.57
C ALA A 336 10.02 3.39 -17.14
N ASP A 337 11.04 3.82 -16.40
CA ASP A 337 12.45 3.65 -16.73
C ASP A 337 12.97 2.23 -16.44
N GLY A 338 12.16 1.38 -15.83
CA GLY A 338 12.44 -0.03 -15.58
C GLY A 338 13.03 -0.33 -14.18
N ASN A 339 13.00 0.64 -13.27
CA ASN A 339 13.43 0.41 -11.89
C ASN A 339 12.42 -0.49 -11.17
N ARG A 340 12.92 -1.47 -10.43
CA ARG A 340 12.14 -2.42 -9.61
C ARG A 340 12.44 -2.28 -8.12
N PHE A 341 13.47 -1.52 -7.76
CA PHE A 341 13.74 -1.04 -6.41
C PHE A 341 13.62 0.49 -6.44
N ILE A 342 12.64 1.03 -5.73
CA ILE A 342 12.26 2.43 -5.82
C ILE A 342 12.95 3.24 -4.72
N VAL A 343 13.64 4.31 -5.12
CA VAL A 343 14.21 5.30 -4.19
C VAL A 343 13.70 6.68 -4.58
N VAL A 344 12.93 7.30 -3.69
CA VAL A 344 12.44 8.66 -3.88
C VAL A 344 12.93 9.56 -2.77
N ALA A 345 13.31 10.79 -3.10
CA ALA A 345 13.92 11.73 -2.17
C ALA A 345 13.53 13.16 -2.49
N LYS A 346 13.17 13.95 -1.46
CA LYS A 346 12.88 15.37 -1.61
C LYS A 346 13.16 16.12 -0.32
N GLU A 347 13.52 17.39 -0.45
CA GLU A 347 13.68 18.31 0.67
C GLU A 347 12.33 18.65 1.32
N GLY A 348 12.32 18.77 2.65
CA GLY A 348 11.16 19.22 3.42
C GLY A 348 10.11 18.14 3.71
N TRP A 349 10.37 16.88 3.38
CA TRP A 349 9.49 15.80 3.78
C TRP A 349 9.66 15.46 5.27
N ASN A 350 8.55 15.37 6.00
CA ASN A 350 8.58 15.09 7.43
C ASN A 350 9.07 13.66 7.72
N GLU A 351 10.22 13.52 8.38
CA GLU A 351 10.86 12.24 8.68
C GLU A 351 9.98 11.28 9.50
N GLY A 352 9.09 11.82 10.36
CA GLY A 352 8.20 11.02 11.20
C GLY A 352 7.18 10.18 10.46
N VAL A 353 6.89 10.51 9.18
CA VAL A 353 5.87 9.82 8.39
C VAL A 353 6.41 9.08 7.16
N LEU A 354 7.70 9.18 6.84
CA LEU A 354 8.27 8.59 5.62
C LEU A 354 8.06 7.07 5.55
N GLY A 355 8.09 6.38 6.69
CA GLY A 355 7.80 4.95 6.75
C GLY A 355 6.37 4.59 6.34
N ILE A 356 5.39 5.48 6.62
CA ILE A 356 4.01 5.29 6.18
C ILE A 356 3.88 5.49 4.67
N VAL A 357 4.58 6.50 4.13
CA VAL A 357 4.62 6.75 2.68
C VAL A 357 5.28 5.57 1.96
N ALA A 358 6.43 5.09 2.45
CA ALA A 358 7.11 3.92 1.89
C ALA A 358 6.19 2.69 1.88
N SER A 359 5.46 2.42 2.98
CA SER A 359 4.47 1.32 3.03
C SER A 359 3.40 1.46 1.95
N ARG A 360 2.80 2.65 1.79
CA ARG A 360 1.77 2.89 0.77
C ARG A 360 2.26 2.63 -0.64
N ILE A 361 3.48 3.09 -0.97
CA ILE A 361 4.07 2.88 -2.29
C ILE A 361 4.38 1.39 -2.50
N THR A 362 4.97 0.73 -1.49
CA THR A 362 5.24 -0.72 -1.54
C THR A 362 3.96 -1.54 -1.70
N GLU A 363 2.90 -1.21 -0.99
CA GLU A 363 1.59 -1.87 -1.12
C GLU A 363 0.97 -1.66 -2.50
N GLN A 364 1.05 -0.44 -3.03
CA GLN A 364 0.43 -0.09 -4.32
C GLN A 364 1.12 -0.73 -5.52
N TYR A 365 2.47 -0.77 -5.52
CA TYR A 365 3.24 -1.25 -6.68
C TYR A 365 3.86 -2.64 -6.46
N HIS A 366 3.77 -3.18 -5.25
CA HIS A 366 4.44 -4.41 -4.84
C HIS A 366 5.94 -4.41 -5.15
N LEU A 367 6.60 -3.28 -4.84
CA LEU A 367 8.04 -3.06 -5.06
C LEU A 367 8.72 -2.60 -3.76
N PRO A 368 9.96 -3.04 -3.48
CA PRO A 368 10.72 -2.50 -2.36
C PRO A 368 10.97 -1.01 -2.57
N THR A 369 10.71 -0.22 -1.53
CA THR A 369 10.68 1.26 -1.62
C THR A 369 11.43 1.92 -0.49
N ILE A 370 12.26 2.91 -0.82
CA ILE A 370 12.95 3.82 0.10
C ILE A 370 12.42 5.23 -0.13
N VAL A 371 12.04 5.91 0.96
CA VAL A 371 11.58 7.31 0.94
C VAL A 371 12.47 8.13 1.86
N LEU A 372 13.08 9.19 1.32
CA LEU A 372 14.11 9.99 1.99
C LEU A 372 13.71 11.46 2.07
N ASN A 373 13.99 12.09 3.21
CA ASN A 373 14.05 13.55 3.33
C ASN A 373 15.49 14.02 3.10
N ILE A 374 15.68 15.04 2.26
CA ILE A 374 16.97 15.67 1.98
C ILE A 374 17.16 16.85 2.91
N ASP A 375 18.27 16.89 3.63
CA ASP A 375 18.73 18.03 4.42
C ASP A 375 19.99 18.62 3.77
N TYR A 376 19.82 19.64 2.94
CA TYR A 376 20.94 20.26 2.23
C TYR A 376 21.90 21.00 3.16
N ASP A 377 21.42 21.53 4.31
CA ASP A 377 22.25 22.24 5.28
C ASP A 377 23.23 21.30 5.97
N LYS A 378 22.81 20.05 6.21
CA LYS A 378 23.62 19.02 6.84
C LYS A 378 24.30 18.07 5.82
N GLY A 379 23.94 18.14 4.54
CA GLY A 379 24.55 17.36 3.48
C GLY A 379 24.18 15.87 3.48
N TYR A 380 23.07 15.49 4.13
CA TYR A 380 22.61 14.11 4.16
C TYR A 380 21.12 13.95 3.80
N ALA A 381 20.74 12.73 3.45
CA ALA A 381 19.35 12.31 3.35
C ALA A 381 19.05 11.25 4.41
N LYS A 382 17.87 11.33 5.02
CA LYS A 382 17.41 10.40 6.06
C LYS A 382 16.00 9.93 5.75
N GLY A 383 15.72 8.64 5.99
CA GLY A 383 14.39 8.13 5.73
C GLY A 383 14.16 6.70 6.11
N SER A 384 13.12 6.15 5.50
CA SER A 384 12.60 4.83 5.81
C SER A 384 12.42 3.99 4.56
N ALA A 385 12.60 2.70 4.71
CA ALA A 385 12.44 1.70 3.68
C ALA A 385 11.36 0.68 4.05
N ARG A 386 10.69 0.15 3.03
CA ARG A 386 9.75 -0.97 3.15
C ARG A 386 10.01 -1.96 2.04
N SER A 387 9.81 -3.24 2.32
CA SER A 387 10.10 -4.33 1.39
C SER A 387 8.89 -5.22 1.14
N ILE A 388 9.09 -6.18 0.26
CA ILE A 388 8.18 -7.28 -0.06
C ILE A 388 8.78 -8.59 0.45
N ALA A 389 7.98 -9.63 0.56
CA ALA A 389 8.41 -10.92 1.11
C ALA A 389 9.61 -11.54 0.39
N GLN A 390 9.74 -11.30 -0.92
CA GLN A 390 10.80 -11.86 -1.76
C GLN A 390 12.16 -11.14 -1.61
N VAL A 391 12.20 -9.95 -0.98
CA VAL A 391 13.38 -9.11 -0.91
C VAL A 391 13.68 -8.70 0.52
N SER A 392 14.81 -9.14 1.06
CA SER A 392 15.28 -8.68 2.38
C SER A 392 15.82 -7.26 2.27
N MET A 393 15.17 -6.32 2.96
CA MET A 393 15.62 -4.93 3.01
C MET A 393 16.98 -4.83 3.70
N TYR A 394 17.15 -5.55 4.81
CA TYR A 394 18.40 -5.55 5.57
C TYR A 394 19.59 -6.00 4.71
N ASP A 395 19.46 -7.17 4.04
CA ASP A 395 20.54 -7.72 3.21
C ASP A 395 20.85 -6.83 2.01
N SER A 396 19.81 -6.24 1.37
CA SER A 396 19.96 -5.30 0.26
C SER A 396 20.74 -4.04 0.67
N LEU A 397 20.49 -3.52 1.89
CA LEU A 397 21.21 -2.37 2.42
C LEU A 397 22.64 -2.74 2.86
N GLU A 398 22.85 -3.96 3.39
CA GLU A 398 24.18 -4.44 3.76
C GLU A 398 25.10 -4.57 2.54
N GLU A 399 24.61 -5.09 1.41
CA GLU A 399 25.34 -5.13 0.14
C GLU A 399 25.74 -3.74 -0.38
N THR A 400 24.96 -2.72 -0.03
CA THR A 400 25.21 -1.32 -0.42
C THR A 400 25.80 -0.46 0.71
N ARG A 401 26.31 -1.10 1.77
CA ARG A 401 26.77 -0.48 3.02
C ARG A 401 27.73 0.69 2.82
N ASN A 402 28.62 0.61 1.81
CA ASN A 402 29.61 1.63 1.49
C ASN A 402 29.00 2.97 1.01
N LEU A 403 27.73 3.00 0.64
CA LEU A 403 27.00 4.20 0.23
C LEU A 403 26.17 4.83 1.36
N ILE A 404 26.02 4.13 2.48
CA ILE A 404 25.12 4.49 3.59
C ILE A 404 25.96 4.81 4.83
N THR A 405 25.66 5.94 5.48
CA THR A 405 26.34 6.35 6.73
C THR A 405 25.90 5.48 7.91
N LYS A 406 24.58 5.29 8.06
CA LYS A 406 23.98 4.50 9.13
C LYS A 406 22.68 3.90 8.63
N PHE A 407 22.43 2.64 8.93
CA PHE A 407 21.12 2.02 8.78
C PHE A 407 20.88 0.98 9.88
N GLY A 408 19.63 0.65 10.09
CA GLY A 408 19.18 -0.43 10.94
C GLY A 408 17.79 -0.86 10.54
N GLY A 409 17.47 -2.11 10.74
CA GLY A 409 16.18 -2.67 10.35
C GLY A 409 16.21 -4.19 10.24
N HIS A 410 15.17 -4.71 9.60
CA HIS A 410 14.91 -6.14 9.44
C HIS A 410 14.55 -6.45 7.98
N HIS A 411 14.08 -7.67 7.72
CA HIS A 411 13.67 -8.13 6.39
C HIS A 411 12.72 -7.17 5.69
N MET A 412 11.66 -6.70 6.38
CA MET A 412 10.57 -5.94 5.76
C MET A 412 10.71 -4.42 5.87
N ALA A 413 11.55 -3.91 6.76
CA ALA A 413 11.62 -2.47 7.03
C ALA A 413 13.01 -2.06 7.53
N ALA A 414 13.44 -0.85 7.16
CA ALA A 414 14.66 -0.25 7.68
C ALA A 414 14.56 1.28 7.76
N GLY A 415 15.38 1.85 8.65
CA GLY A 415 15.67 3.28 8.69
C GLY A 415 17.11 3.53 8.26
N MET A 416 17.39 4.65 7.59
CA MET A 416 18.73 4.93 7.09
C MET A 416 19.08 6.41 7.01
N THR A 417 20.38 6.68 6.98
CA THR A 417 20.96 8.00 6.70
C THR A 417 22.13 7.82 5.72
N LEU A 418 22.21 8.64 4.68
CA LEU A 418 23.27 8.59 3.66
C LEU A 418 23.61 10.00 3.15
N PRO A 419 24.82 10.22 2.58
CA PRO A 419 25.17 11.45 1.88
C PRO A 419 24.27 11.69 0.67
N ILE A 420 23.89 12.94 0.41
CA ILE A 420 22.99 13.29 -0.70
C ILE A 420 23.53 12.82 -2.04
N GLU A 421 24.85 12.95 -2.26
CA GLU A 421 25.53 12.53 -3.48
C GLU A 421 25.47 11.02 -3.75
N ASN A 422 25.08 10.23 -2.77
CA ASN A 422 24.98 8.78 -2.91
C ASN A 422 23.57 8.29 -3.27
N ILE A 423 22.54 9.15 -3.30
CA ILE A 423 21.14 8.71 -3.52
C ILE A 423 20.99 7.96 -4.85
N GLU A 424 21.45 8.55 -5.96
CA GLU A 424 21.35 7.93 -7.29
C GLU A 424 22.19 6.65 -7.39
N ARG A 425 23.39 6.66 -6.78
CA ARG A 425 24.28 5.49 -6.75
C ARG A 425 23.68 4.34 -5.95
N LEU A 426 23.00 4.67 -4.84
CA LEU A 426 22.28 3.69 -4.03
C LEU A 426 21.16 3.05 -4.84
N GLU A 427 20.33 3.85 -5.52
CA GLU A 427 19.25 3.34 -6.37
C GLU A 427 19.77 2.39 -7.46
N GLN A 428 20.81 2.78 -8.16
CA GLN A 428 21.44 1.92 -9.17
C GLN A 428 21.97 0.61 -8.57
N ALA A 429 22.66 0.70 -7.43
CA ALA A 429 23.23 -0.47 -6.78
C ALA A 429 22.13 -1.44 -6.29
N LEU A 430 21.05 -0.92 -5.72
CA LEU A 430 19.91 -1.72 -5.26
C LEU A 430 19.16 -2.38 -6.43
N ASN A 431 18.95 -1.68 -7.54
CA ASN A 431 18.34 -2.29 -8.74
C ASN A 431 19.23 -3.37 -9.34
N ASN A 432 20.54 -3.15 -9.44
CA ASN A 432 21.49 -4.17 -9.89
C ASN A 432 21.52 -5.38 -8.95
N HIS A 433 21.46 -5.16 -7.64
CA HIS A 433 21.39 -6.25 -6.67
C HIS A 433 20.09 -7.04 -6.82
N LEU A 434 18.94 -6.36 -6.95
CA LEU A 434 17.65 -6.99 -7.16
C LEU A 434 17.62 -7.85 -8.43
N ASP A 435 18.28 -7.42 -9.51
CA ASP A 435 18.42 -8.18 -10.75
C ASP A 435 19.21 -9.50 -10.55
N THR A 436 20.07 -9.58 -9.53
CA THR A 436 20.75 -10.82 -9.15
C THR A 436 19.88 -11.76 -8.30
N LEU A 437 18.91 -11.21 -7.57
CA LEU A 437 18.04 -11.98 -6.68
C LEU A 437 16.81 -12.55 -7.40
N ILE A 438 16.24 -11.76 -8.31
CA ILE A 438 14.97 -12.10 -8.97
C ILE A 438 15.17 -11.98 -10.49
N ASP A 439 15.20 -13.14 -11.14
CA ASP A 439 15.19 -13.22 -12.61
C ASP A 439 13.75 -13.02 -13.12
N GLY A 440 13.55 -11.98 -13.92
CA GLY A 440 12.23 -11.62 -14.45
C GLY A 440 11.41 -10.68 -13.55
N GLU A 441 10.10 -10.86 -13.58
CA GLU A 441 9.17 -9.96 -12.88
C GLU A 441 8.90 -10.39 -11.43
N ILE A 442 8.62 -9.41 -10.59
CA ILE A 442 8.14 -9.66 -9.22
C ILE A 442 6.64 -10.02 -9.31
N ILE A 443 6.32 -11.26 -8.99
CA ILE A 443 4.94 -11.77 -8.98
C ILE A 443 4.44 -11.73 -7.54
N GLN A 444 3.29 -11.11 -7.32
CA GLN A 444 2.61 -11.16 -6.03
C GLN A 444 1.84 -12.47 -5.90
N GLU A 445 2.25 -13.31 -4.95
CA GLU A 445 1.50 -14.51 -4.57
C GLU A 445 0.47 -14.16 -3.49
N ILE A 446 -0.78 -14.58 -3.71
CA ILE A 446 -1.89 -14.35 -2.78
C ILE A 446 -2.38 -15.72 -2.31
N GLU A 447 -2.16 -15.98 -1.05
CA GLU A 447 -2.62 -17.20 -0.39
C GLU A 447 -4.05 -17.02 0.12
N ILE A 448 -4.96 -17.83 -0.38
CA ILE A 448 -6.39 -17.83 -0.02
C ILE A 448 -6.65 -18.97 0.97
N ASP A 449 -7.25 -18.65 2.10
CA ASP A 449 -7.53 -19.64 3.15
C ASP A 449 -8.64 -20.62 2.75
N ALA A 450 -9.71 -20.13 2.10
CA ALA A 450 -10.77 -21.00 1.58
C ALA A 450 -11.50 -20.36 0.40
N ALA A 451 -11.92 -21.20 -0.55
CA ALA A 451 -12.91 -20.84 -1.53
C ALA A 451 -14.32 -21.00 -0.94
N VAL A 452 -15.18 -20.01 -1.16
CA VAL A 452 -16.57 -19.99 -0.71
C VAL A 452 -17.53 -19.80 -1.88
N GLU A 453 -18.75 -20.30 -1.73
CA GLU A 453 -19.86 -20.07 -2.63
C GLU A 453 -20.82 -19.04 -2.02
N MET A 454 -21.70 -18.44 -2.83
CA MET A 454 -22.71 -17.49 -2.35
C MET A 454 -23.60 -18.06 -1.22
N SER A 455 -23.85 -19.36 -1.25
CA SER A 455 -24.59 -20.08 -0.19
C SER A 455 -23.88 -20.11 1.16
N ASP A 456 -22.55 -20.00 1.17
CA ASP A 456 -21.73 -19.94 2.39
C ASP A 456 -21.74 -18.54 3.04
N ILE A 457 -22.09 -17.49 2.28
CA ILE A 457 -22.04 -16.10 2.73
C ILE A 457 -23.35 -15.77 3.46
N THR A 458 -23.42 -16.18 4.72
CA THR A 458 -24.58 -15.96 5.60
C THR A 458 -24.18 -15.22 6.87
N ILE A 459 -25.14 -14.51 7.49
CA ILE A 459 -24.92 -13.86 8.79
C ILE A 459 -24.41 -14.87 9.83
N LYS A 460 -24.94 -16.11 9.82
CA LYS A 460 -24.51 -17.16 10.74
C LYS A 460 -23.03 -17.52 10.55
N ASN A 461 -22.61 -17.78 9.33
CA ASN A 461 -21.22 -18.16 9.04
C ASN A 461 -20.23 -17.03 9.34
N ILE A 462 -20.63 -15.76 9.11
CA ILE A 462 -19.79 -14.61 9.46
C ILE A 462 -19.66 -14.48 10.98
N ASN A 463 -20.74 -14.58 11.74
CA ASN A 463 -20.69 -14.62 13.21
C ASN A 463 -19.87 -15.79 13.75
N ASP A 464 -19.88 -16.92 13.06
CA ASP A 464 -19.04 -18.08 13.44
C ASP A 464 -17.56 -17.80 13.15
N MET A 465 -17.22 -17.11 12.06
CA MET A 465 -15.85 -16.67 11.81
C MET A 465 -15.36 -15.66 12.84
N ASP A 466 -16.22 -14.81 13.38
CA ASP A 466 -15.87 -13.86 14.45
C ASP A 466 -15.43 -14.57 15.74
N LYS A 467 -15.77 -15.85 15.96
CA LYS A 467 -15.21 -16.66 17.06
C LYS A 467 -13.70 -16.87 16.94
N LEU A 468 -13.12 -16.68 15.75
CA LEU A 468 -11.68 -16.75 15.49
C LEU A 468 -10.95 -15.45 15.88
N ARG A 469 -11.64 -14.35 16.19
CA ARG A 469 -11.04 -13.07 16.64
C ARG A 469 -10.34 -13.21 18.00
N PRO A 470 -9.34 -12.33 18.28
CA PRO A 470 -8.85 -11.20 17.49
C PRO A 470 -7.91 -11.61 16.35
N PHE A 471 -7.89 -10.84 15.27
CA PHE A 471 -6.99 -11.00 14.14
C PHE A 471 -5.81 -10.02 14.22
N GLY A 472 -4.65 -10.42 13.75
CA GLY A 472 -3.43 -9.60 13.74
C GLY A 472 -2.27 -10.30 13.05
N THR A 473 -1.05 -9.93 13.40
CA THR A 473 0.17 -10.56 12.89
C THR A 473 0.19 -12.06 13.24
N ASP A 474 0.61 -12.89 12.32
CA ASP A 474 0.63 -14.37 12.36
C ASP A 474 -0.75 -15.04 12.48
N PHE A 475 -1.80 -14.30 12.73
CA PHE A 475 -3.17 -14.77 12.68
C PHE A 475 -4.11 -13.73 12.04
N SER A 476 -3.89 -13.47 10.76
CA SER A 476 -4.66 -12.48 9.99
C SER A 476 -6.13 -12.88 9.80
N ALA A 477 -6.99 -11.88 9.50
CA ALA A 477 -8.36 -12.14 9.09
C ALA A 477 -8.39 -13.08 7.87
N PRO A 478 -9.31 -14.07 7.81
CA PRO A 478 -9.35 -15.04 6.73
C PRO A 478 -9.54 -14.37 5.37
N LEU A 479 -8.66 -14.69 4.42
CA LEU A 479 -8.80 -14.28 3.03
C LEU A 479 -9.58 -15.38 2.30
N LEU A 480 -10.79 -15.03 1.86
CA LEU A 480 -11.71 -15.94 1.18
C LEU A 480 -11.82 -15.57 -0.29
N SER A 481 -11.96 -16.56 -1.17
CA SER A 481 -12.25 -16.31 -2.58
C SER A 481 -13.67 -16.70 -2.95
N LEU A 482 -14.32 -15.84 -3.74
CA LEU A 482 -15.59 -16.09 -4.41
C LEU A 482 -15.33 -16.09 -5.92
N MET A 483 -15.42 -17.26 -6.52
CA MET A 483 -15.10 -17.46 -7.93
C MET A 483 -16.32 -17.25 -8.83
N ASN A 484 -16.09 -16.81 -10.08
CA ASN A 484 -17.13 -16.61 -11.09
C ASN A 484 -18.31 -15.75 -10.61
N ALA A 485 -18.02 -14.67 -9.90
CA ALA A 485 -19.00 -13.76 -9.33
C ALA A 485 -19.51 -12.77 -10.40
N GLU A 486 -20.80 -12.76 -10.69
CA GLU A 486 -21.39 -11.79 -11.61
C GLU A 486 -21.58 -10.43 -10.94
N LEU A 487 -21.03 -9.36 -11.51
CA LEU A 487 -21.24 -7.98 -11.08
C LEU A 487 -22.58 -7.46 -11.62
N THR A 488 -23.50 -7.16 -10.73
CA THR A 488 -24.84 -6.66 -11.10
C THR A 488 -25.03 -5.17 -10.89
N ASP A 489 -24.15 -4.52 -10.10
CA ASP A 489 -24.04 -3.07 -9.96
C ASP A 489 -22.57 -2.72 -9.64
N VAL A 490 -22.06 -1.63 -10.20
CA VAL A 490 -20.70 -1.12 -9.95
C VAL A 490 -20.74 0.39 -9.90
N LYS A 491 -20.25 0.97 -8.80
CA LYS A 491 -20.23 2.43 -8.63
C LYS A 491 -19.08 2.90 -7.77
N GLN A 492 -18.62 4.11 -8.05
CA GLN A 492 -17.68 4.82 -7.20
C GLN A 492 -18.39 5.45 -6.01
N ILE A 493 -17.76 5.41 -4.86
CA ILE A 493 -18.27 6.00 -3.61
C ILE A 493 -17.17 6.76 -2.87
N GLY A 494 -17.56 7.51 -1.84
CA GLY A 494 -16.64 8.28 -1.00
C GLY A 494 -16.25 9.62 -1.60
N GLN A 495 -15.45 10.38 -0.85
CA GLN A 495 -14.94 11.67 -1.30
C GLN A 495 -14.04 11.47 -2.53
N ASN A 496 -14.19 12.32 -3.54
CA ASN A 496 -13.48 12.24 -4.82
C ASN A 496 -13.64 10.89 -5.56
N GLN A 497 -14.72 10.13 -5.27
CA GLN A 497 -14.96 8.83 -5.92
C GLN A 497 -13.83 7.82 -5.69
N ALA A 498 -13.17 7.90 -4.54
CA ALA A 498 -11.95 7.15 -4.24
C ALA A 498 -12.15 5.64 -4.11
N HIS A 499 -13.36 5.16 -3.80
CA HIS A 499 -13.61 3.76 -3.51
C HIS A 499 -14.56 3.13 -4.50
N LEU A 500 -14.48 1.81 -4.67
CA LEU A 500 -15.36 1.04 -5.53
C LEU A 500 -16.36 0.25 -4.69
N LYS A 501 -17.65 0.40 -4.98
CA LYS A 501 -18.72 -0.44 -4.45
C LYS A 501 -19.32 -1.27 -5.57
N MET A 502 -19.39 -2.57 -5.35
CA MET A 502 -19.95 -3.54 -6.27
C MET A 502 -21.12 -4.27 -5.62
N THR A 503 -22.08 -4.71 -6.41
CA THR A 503 -23.10 -5.68 -5.98
C THR A 503 -22.88 -6.95 -6.79
N VAL A 504 -22.76 -8.07 -6.09
CA VAL A 504 -22.53 -9.38 -6.66
C VAL A 504 -23.82 -10.19 -6.60
N GLN A 505 -24.21 -10.78 -7.74
CA GLN A 505 -25.41 -11.63 -7.86
C GLN A 505 -26.67 -11.03 -7.19
N ASN A 506 -26.86 -9.71 -7.30
CA ASN A 506 -27.96 -8.93 -6.72
C ASN A 506 -28.06 -8.94 -5.18
N THR A 507 -27.16 -9.59 -4.46
CA THR A 507 -27.33 -9.83 -3.00
C THR A 507 -26.14 -9.42 -2.15
N LEU A 508 -24.90 -9.68 -2.58
CA LEU A 508 -23.71 -9.39 -1.80
C LEU A 508 -23.15 -8.01 -2.14
N ASN A 509 -23.00 -7.15 -1.13
CA ASN A 509 -22.23 -5.93 -1.27
C ASN A 509 -20.72 -6.26 -1.18
N ALA A 510 -19.95 -5.76 -2.13
CA ALA A 510 -18.50 -5.88 -2.16
C ALA A 510 -17.88 -4.48 -2.25
N LEU A 511 -16.95 -4.17 -1.35
CA LEU A 511 -16.26 -2.87 -1.28
C LEU A 511 -14.77 -3.04 -1.56
N MET A 512 -14.21 -2.15 -2.35
CA MET A 512 -12.79 -2.07 -2.60
C MET A 512 -12.30 -0.65 -2.30
N TRP A 513 -11.45 -0.52 -1.30
CA TRP A 513 -10.99 0.77 -0.81
C TRP A 513 -9.88 1.32 -1.70
N ASN A 514 -9.92 2.63 -2.01
CA ASN A 514 -8.96 3.38 -2.82
C ASN A 514 -8.79 2.87 -4.28
N GLU A 515 -9.76 2.10 -4.77
CA GLU A 515 -9.75 1.47 -6.10
C GLU A 515 -10.88 2.00 -7.01
N GLY A 516 -11.38 3.21 -6.73
CA GLY A 516 -12.45 3.81 -7.54
C GLY A 516 -12.10 3.92 -9.02
N ALA A 517 -10.83 4.11 -9.38
CA ALA A 517 -10.37 4.18 -10.77
C ALA A 517 -10.58 2.86 -11.55
N ARG A 518 -10.67 1.71 -10.87
CA ARG A 518 -10.90 0.40 -11.53
C ARG A 518 -12.29 0.24 -12.14
N ILE A 519 -13.22 1.16 -11.88
CA ILE A 519 -14.59 1.08 -12.44
C ILE A 519 -14.60 0.91 -13.96
N SER A 520 -13.65 1.54 -14.66
CA SER A 520 -13.54 1.47 -16.11
C SER A 520 -13.23 0.05 -16.63
N GLY A 521 -12.64 -0.79 -15.78
CA GLY A 521 -12.32 -2.19 -16.08
C GLY A 521 -13.39 -3.21 -15.71
N LEU A 522 -14.47 -2.79 -15.04
CA LEU A 522 -15.45 -3.68 -14.42
C LEU A 522 -16.89 -3.32 -14.84
N PRO A 523 -17.28 -3.52 -16.10
CA PRO A 523 -18.65 -3.27 -16.51
C PRO A 523 -19.64 -4.22 -15.82
N VAL A 524 -20.87 -3.75 -15.62
CA VAL A 524 -21.98 -4.58 -15.12
C VAL A 524 -22.18 -5.79 -16.06
N GLY A 525 -22.38 -6.96 -15.47
CA GLY A 525 -22.45 -8.25 -16.18
C GLY A 525 -21.11 -8.97 -16.30
N SER A 526 -19.99 -8.36 -15.86
CA SER A 526 -18.68 -9.05 -15.82
C SER A 526 -18.72 -10.22 -14.84
N GLN A 527 -18.09 -11.33 -15.23
CA GLN A 527 -17.74 -12.42 -14.33
C GLN A 527 -16.34 -12.15 -13.77
N VAL A 528 -16.22 -12.14 -12.45
CA VAL A 528 -14.95 -11.85 -11.76
C VAL A 528 -14.71 -12.86 -10.64
N ASP A 529 -13.45 -13.05 -10.31
CA ASP A 529 -13.05 -13.71 -9.08
C ASP A 529 -12.70 -12.65 -8.06
N LEU A 530 -13.25 -12.76 -6.86
CA LEU A 530 -13.03 -11.84 -5.76
C LEU A 530 -12.26 -12.55 -4.65
N ALA A 531 -11.24 -11.90 -4.10
CA ALA A 531 -10.60 -12.33 -2.87
C ALA A 531 -10.69 -11.21 -1.84
N GLY A 532 -11.19 -11.55 -0.64
CA GLY A 532 -11.46 -10.57 0.40
C GLY A 532 -11.86 -11.17 1.73
N THR A 533 -12.16 -10.31 2.68
CA THR A 533 -12.66 -10.70 4.02
C THR A 533 -14.16 -10.47 4.09
N LEU A 534 -14.87 -11.37 4.75
CA LEU A 534 -16.31 -11.24 4.99
C LEU A 534 -16.55 -10.56 6.34
N GLN A 535 -17.52 -9.65 6.37
CA GLN A 535 -17.97 -8.99 7.59
C GLN A 535 -19.48 -8.68 7.54
N LEU A 536 -20.07 -8.34 8.67
CA LEU A 536 -21.43 -7.82 8.72
C LEU A 536 -21.40 -6.30 8.64
N ASN A 537 -22.24 -5.75 7.77
CA ASN A 537 -22.48 -4.32 7.70
C ASN A 537 -23.85 -4.01 8.32
N GLU A 538 -23.87 -3.17 9.35
CA GLU A 538 -25.09 -2.70 9.98
C GLU A 538 -25.37 -1.25 9.55
N TRP A 539 -26.54 -1.05 8.96
CA TRP A 539 -27.01 0.27 8.56
C TRP A 539 -28.49 0.42 8.86
N ASN A 540 -28.84 1.42 9.67
CA ASN A 540 -30.23 1.68 10.10
C ASN A 540 -30.93 0.45 10.70
N GLY A 541 -30.21 -0.36 11.48
CA GLY A 541 -30.71 -1.59 12.08
C GLY A 541 -30.85 -2.78 11.13
N ASN A 542 -30.40 -2.63 9.88
CA ASN A 542 -30.39 -3.71 8.91
C ASN A 542 -28.99 -4.30 8.80
N VAL A 543 -28.84 -5.57 9.16
CA VAL A 543 -27.55 -6.30 9.15
C VAL A 543 -27.46 -7.14 7.89
N GLN A 544 -26.43 -6.95 7.10
CA GLN A 544 -26.20 -7.67 5.84
C GLN A 544 -24.73 -8.12 5.68
N PRO A 545 -24.50 -9.28 5.08
CA PRO A 545 -23.17 -9.69 4.66
C PRO A 545 -22.54 -8.68 3.70
N GLN A 546 -21.25 -8.43 3.87
CA GLN A 546 -20.42 -7.60 3.01
C GLN A 546 -19.06 -8.23 2.84
N MET A 547 -18.48 -8.13 1.64
CA MET A 547 -17.11 -8.51 1.37
C MET A 547 -16.24 -7.26 1.22
N ILE A 548 -15.17 -7.17 2.00
CA ILE A 548 -14.11 -6.20 1.75
C ILE A 548 -13.11 -6.85 0.81
N VAL A 549 -13.19 -6.46 -0.44
CA VAL A 549 -12.37 -7.01 -1.53
C VAL A 549 -10.97 -6.41 -1.46
N ARG A 550 -9.97 -7.28 -1.45
CA ARG A 550 -8.55 -6.91 -1.53
C ARG A 550 -8.01 -7.10 -2.94
N HIS A 551 -8.44 -8.18 -3.59
CA HIS A 551 -8.00 -8.52 -4.94
C HIS A 551 -9.19 -8.91 -5.80
N ILE A 552 -9.14 -8.50 -7.05
CA ILE A 552 -10.13 -8.85 -8.07
C ILE A 552 -9.40 -9.39 -9.29
N LYS A 553 -9.86 -10.51 -9.80
CA LYS A 553 -9.34 -11.15 -11.02
C LYS A 553 -10.47 -11.35 -12.00
N GLN A 554 -10.17 -11.17 -13.25
CA GLN A 554 -11.11 -11.39 -14.33
C GLN A 554 -10.46 -12.38 -15.29
N ASP A 555 -10.94 -13.62 -15.33
CA ASP A 555 -10.42 -14.68 -16.23
C ASP A 555 -10.88 -14.51 -17.68
N THR A 556 -11.91 -13.71 -17.90
CA THR A 556 -12.31 -13.26 -19.22
C THR A 556 -11.34 -12.21 -19.75
N MET A 557 -11.17 -12.17 -21.07
CA MET A 557 -10.36 -11.24 -21.83
C MET A 557 -10.25 -9.85 -21.16
N GLN A 558 -9.08 -9.54 -20.64
CA GLN A 558 -8.81 -8.24 -19.99
C GLN A 558 -8.30 -7.24 -21.02
N MET A 559 -8.89 -6.06 -21.01
CA MET A 559 -8.48 -4.94 -21.85
C MET A 559 -7.61 -3.98 -21.03
N ILE A 560 -6.44 -3.65 -21.57
CA ILE A 560 -5.45 -2.82 -20.89
C ILE A 560 -5.11 -1.61 -21.75
N ASP A 561 -5.25 -0.42 -21.18
CA ASP A 561 -5.00 0.84 -21.90
C ASP A 561 -3.56 1.33 -21.74
N PHE A 562 -2.78 1.25 -22.81
CA PHE A 562 -1.46 1.86 -22.96
C PHE A 562 -1.43 2.92 -24.06
N ARG A 563 -2.59 3.46 -24.41
CA ARG A 563 -2.68 4.58 -25.33
C ARG A 563 -2.09 5.84 -24.65
N ASN A 564 -1.32 6.60 -25.42
CA ASN A 564 -0.70 7.85 -24.95
C ASN A 564 0.25 7.71 -23.73
N VAL A 565 0.70 6.49 -23.42
CA VAL A 565 1.68 6.22 -22.36
C VAL A 565 3.09 6.22 -22.96
N HIS A 566 4.10 6.61 -22.16
CA HIS A 566 5.48 6.64 -22.61
C HIS A 566 5.96 5.24 -23.06
N PRO A 567 6.70 5.11 -24.18
CA PRO A 567 7.11 3.80 -24.70
C PRO A 567 7.88 2.89 -23.74
N ASN A 568 8.54 3.46 -22.72
CA ASN A 568 9.22 2.69 -21.70
C ASN A 568 8.27 1.89 -20.82
N SER A 569 7.05 2.38 -20.59
CA SER A 569 6.04 1.71 -19.74
C SER A 569 5.56 0.36 -20.27
N TYR A 570 5.81 0.06 -21.55
CA TYR A 570 5.44 -1.21 -22.16
C TYR A 570 6.64 -1.92 -22.83
N LYS A 571 7.88 -1.56 -22.48
CA LYS A 571 9.09 -2.27 -22.97
C LYS A 571 9.07 -3.75 -22.60
N PHE A 572 8.49 -4.10 -21.44
CA PHE A 572 8.36 -5.48 -20.97
C PHE A 572 7.61 -6.38 -21.95
N LEU A 573 6.62 -5.83 -22.67
CA LEU A 573 5.88 -6.60 -23.69
C LEU A 573 6.77 -7.14 -24.81
N LYS A 574 7.96 -6.56 -25.03
CA LYS A 574 8.89 -7.04 -26.06
C LYS A 574 9.68 -8.28 -25.64
N THR A 575 9.79 -8.53 -24.35
CA THR A 575 10.51 -9.67 -23.76
C THR A 575 9.60 -10.86 -23.49
N GLU A 576 8.28 -10.66 -23.56
CA GLU A 576 7.27 -11.68 -23.33
C GLU A 576 6.81 -12.36 -24.63
N GLN A 577 6.24 -13.55 -24.52
CA GLN A 577 5.53 -14.23 -25.63
C GLN A 577 4.19 -13.54 -25.87
N ALA A 578 4.23 -12.35 -26.47
CA ALA A 578 3.08 -11.56 -26.83
C ALA A 578 2.96 -11.46 -28.36
N ALA A 579 1.75 -11.55 -28.90
CA ALA A 579 1.49 -11.26 -30.30
C ALA A 579 1.30 -9.75 -30.51
N PHE A 580 2.00 -9.17 -31.49
CA PHE A 580 1.92 -7.75 -31.82
C PHE A 580 1.13 -7.54 -33.11
N VAL A 581 0.00 -6.87 -33.03
CA VAL A 581 -0.81 -6.51 -34.19
C VAL A 581 -0.33 -5.16 -34.73
N ILE A 582 0.11 -5.15 -35.97
CA ILE A 582 0.72 -3.99 -36.63
C ILE A 582 -0.04 -3.60 -37.90
N ASN A 583 0.14 -2.35 -38.31
CA ASN A 583 -0.41 -1.87 -39.59
C ASN A 583 0.30 -2.55 -40.79
N PRO A 584 -0.39 -3.00 -41.83
CA PRO A 584 0.19 -3.68 -43.00
C PRO A 584 1.23 -2.85 -43.75
N ARG A 585 1.25 -1.53 -43.56
CA ARG A 585 2.29 -0.68 -44.17
C ARG A 585 3.65 -0.80 -43.50
N LYS A 586 3.75 -1.54 -42.38
CA LYS A 586 5.00 -1.83 -41.65
C LYS A 586 5.44 -3.26 -41.94
N ASN A 587 6.75 -3.50 -41.85
CA ASN A 587 7.30 -4.84 -41.94
C ASN A 587 7.21 -5.57 -40.59
N LYS A 588 6.89 -6.86 -40.63
CA LYS A 588 7.00 -7.76 -39.48
C LYS A 588 8.47 -7.87 -39.04
N LEU A 589 8.73 -7.79 -37.75
CA LEU A 589 10.09 -7.92 -37.20
C LEU A 589 10.48 -9.38 -36.97
N ASN A 590 9.52 -10.23 -36.61
CA ASN A 590 9.67 -11.66 -36.36
C ASN A 590 8.28 -12.36 -36.46
N GLU A 591 8.22 -13.62 -36.07
CA GLU A 591 7.01 -14.45 -36.06
C GLU A 591 5.91 -14.01 -35.08
N HIS A 592 6.22 -13.19 -34.10
CA HIS A 592 5.23 -12.66 -33.13
C HIS A 592 4.48 -11.43 -33.65
N TYR A 593 4.73 -10.98 -34.89
CA TYR A 593 4.09 -9.83 -35.51
C TYR A 593 3.05 -10.26 -36.55
N PHE A 594 1.82 -9.75 -36.38
CA PHE A 594 0.67 -10.06 -37.20
C PHE A 594 0.10 -8.79 -37.82
N TYR A 595 -0.50 -8.91 -38.99
CA TYR A 595 -1.29 -7.83 -39.57
C TYR A 595 -2.75 -7.92 -39.08
N TYR A 596 -3.46 -6.82 -39.12
CA TYR A 596 -4.90 -6.83 -38.89
C TYR A 596 -5.60 -7.77 -39.85
N GLY A 597 -6.50 -8.63 -39.34
CA GLY A 597 -7.23 -9.66 -40.10
C GLY A 597 -6.48 -10.99 -40.27
N GLU A 598 -5.25 -11.14 -39.76
CA GLU A 598 -4.59 -12.45 -39.66
C GLU A 598 -5.06 -13.23 -38.44
N MET A 599 -5.07 -14.57 -38.56
CA MET A 599 -5.38 -15.44 -37.43
C MET A 599 -4.25 -15.41 -36.40
N ILE A 600 -4.58 -15.15 -35.13
CA ILE A 600 -3.67 -15.13 -34.00
C ILE A 600 -4.12 -16.22 -33.02
N SER A 601 -3.30 -17.24 -32.81
CA SER A 601 -3.62 -18.36 -31.93
C SER A 601 -2.40 -18.76 -31.10
N GLY A 602 -2.63 -19.25 -29.86
CA GLY A 602 -1.58 -19.72 -28.97
C GLY A 602 -0.84 -18.62 -28.24
N TYR A 603 -1.45 -17.43 -28.12
CA TYR A 603 -0.92 -16.30 -27.36
C TYR A 603 -1.93 -15.87 -26.29
N ASP A 604 -1.53 -15.90 -25.06
CA ASP A 604 -2.34 -15.36 -23.94
C ASP A 604 -2.37 -13.83 -23.92
N LYS A 605 -1.40 -13.20 -24.61
CA LYS A 605 -1.23 -11.74 -24.64
C LYS A 605 -1.21 -11.25 -26.09
N VAL A 606 -2.08 -10.28 -26.40
CA VAL A 606 -2.13 -9.61 -27.70
C VAL A 606 -2.01 -8.11 -27.53
N VAL A 607 -1.14 -7.49 -28.33
CA VAL A 607 -0.85 -6.05 -28.27
C VAL A 607 -1.28 -5.41 -29.59
N PHE A 608 -2.33 -4.61 -29.58
CA PHE A 608 -2.70 -3.73 -30.68
C PHE A 608 -1.72 -2.55 -30.73
N ARG A 609 -0.59 -2.78 -31.38
CA ARG A 609 0.54 -1.84 -31.35
C ARG A 609 0.33 -0.62 -32.24
N ASP A 610 -0.15 -0.82 -33.46
CA ASP A 610 -0.34 0.25 -34.44
C ASP A 610 -1.82 0.52 -34.70
N LEU A 611 -2.15 1.73 -35.13
CA LEU A 611 -3.52 2.08 -35.52
C LEU A 611 -3.94 1.23 -36.73
N PRO A 612 -5.17 0.64 -36.75
CA PRO A 612 -5.65 -0.16 -37.87
C PRO A 612 -5.92 0.68 -39.11
N GLU A 613 -6.20 0.03 -40.24
CA GLU A 613 -6.61 0.69 -41.48
C GLU A 613 -8.10 1.07 -41.49
N SER A 614 -8.93 0.31 -40.79
CA SER A 614 -10.36 0.57 -40.58
C SER A 614 -10.89 -0.02 -39.28
N GLU A 615 -12.08 0.44 -38.86
CA GLU A 615 -12.80 -0.08 -37.70
C GLU A 615 -13.15 -1.56 -37.89
N GLU A 616 -13.57 -1.94 -39.08
CA GLU A 616 -13.95 -3.34 -39.41
C GLU A 616 -12.76 -4.28 -39.20
N ARG A 617 -11.58 -3.92 -39.71
CA ARG A 617 -10.36 -4.73 -39.55
C ARG A 617 -9.94 -4.87 -38.11
N PHE A 618 -10.10 -3.81 -37.31
CA PHE A 618 -9.85 -3.86 -35.88
C PHE A 618 -10.81 -4.86 -35.21
N LEU A 619 -12.11 -4.72 -35.43
CA LEU A 619 -13.13 -5.57 -34.81
C LEU A 619 -13.00 -7.02 -35.25
N GLU A 620 -12.75 -7.29 -36.55
CA GLU A 620 -12.50 -8.64 -37.10
C GLU A 620 -11.33 -9.30 -36.35
N THR A 621 -10.21 -8.59 -36.21
CA THR A 621 -9.04 -9.12 -35.49
C THR A 621 -9.35 -9.33 -34.02
N TYR A 622 -9.98 -8.36 -33.36
CA TYR A 622 -10.30 -8.43 -31.95
C TYR A 622 -11.23 -9.64 -31.63
N HIS A 623 -12.29 -9.83 -32.38
CA HIS A 623 -13.26 -10.91 -32.15
C HIS A 623 -12.72 -12.30 -32.49
N SER A 624 -11.63 -12.40 -33.26
CA SER A 624 -10.96 -13.67 -33.53
C SER A 624 -9.98 -14.13 -32.47
N LEU A 625 -9.75 -13.33 -31.43
CA LEU A 625 -8.74 -13.61 -30.40
C LEU A 625 -9.25 -14.60 -29.35
N ASP A 626 -8.34 -15.49 -28.94
CA ASP A 626 -8.47 -16.38 -27.77
C ASP A 626 -7.42 -16.00 -26.72
N ALA A 627 -7.23 -14.71 -26.52
CA ALA A 627 -6.25 -14.16 -25.58
C ALA A 627 -6.92 -13.70 -24.30
N THR A 628 -6.24 -13.86 -23.14
CA THR A 628 -6.73 -13.38 -21.86
C THR A 628 -6.37 -11.92 -21.59
N LEU A 629 -5.29 -11.42 -22.21
CA LEU A 629 -4.80 -10.06 -22.02
C LEU A 629 -4.65 -9.33 -23.35
N ILE A 630 -5.38 -8.23 -23.50
CA ILE A 630 -5.32 -7.38 -24.70
C ILE A 630 -4.84 -5.98 -24.32
N TYR A 631 -3.75 -5.57 -24.95
CA TYR A 631 -3.13 -4.26 -24.75
C TYR A 631 -3.41 -3.35 -25.93
N PHE A 632 -3.88 -2.14 -25.68
CA PHE A 632 -4.12 -1.11 -26.68
C PHE A 632 -3.04 -0.02 -26.60
N ILE A 633 -2.22 0.12 -27.63
CA ILE A 633 -1.21 1.18 -27.78
C ILE A 633 -1.61 2.11 -28.93
N PHE A 634 -2.03 1.57 -30.08
CA PHE A 634 -2.46 2.28 -31.27
C PHE A 634 -1.48 3.38 -31.74
N HIS A 635 -0.19 3.03 -31.74
CA HIS A 635 0.82 3.97 -32.23
C HIS A 635 0.57 4.39 -33.67
N THR A 636 0.65 5.70 -33.92
CA THR A 636 0.65 6.27 -35.27
C THR A 636 1.86 7.19 -35.42
N PRO A 637 2.57 7.17 -36.58
CA PRO A 637 3.72 8.04 -36.80
C PRO A 637 3.39 9.53 -36.72
N ARG A 638 2.13 9.85 -37.03
CA ARG A 638 1.61 11.22 -37.03
C ARG A 638 0.18 11.22 -36.51
N GLN A 639 -0.07 12.01 -35.51
CA GLN A 639 -1.38 12.20 -34.92
C GLN A 639 -2.10 13.36 -35.66
N LEU A 640 -3.06 12.99 -36.53
CA LEU A 640 -3.83 13.98 -37.32
C LEU A 640 -4.98 14.60 -36.52
N TYR A 641 -5.40 13.99 -35.42
CA TYR A 641 -6.54 14.41 -34.59
C TYR A 641 -6.46 15.91 -34.21
N PHE A 642 -5.30 16.35 -33.75
CA PHE A 642 -5.11 17.75 -33.36
C PHE A 642 -4.97 18.73 -34.53
N GLU A 643 -4.56 18.26 -35.69
CA GLU A 643 -4.48 19.08 -36.90
C GLU A 643 -5.85 19.21 -37.57
N GLY A 644 -6.67 18.17 -37.53
CA GLY A 644 -7.98 18.07 -38.15
C GLY A 644 -7.95 18.10 -39.69
N MET A 645 -9.13 18.28 -40.27
CA MET A 645 -9.30 18.50 -41.71
C MET A 645 -9.15 20.00 -42.01
N PRO A 646 -8.41 20.41 -43.06
CA PRO A 646 -8.42 21.76 -43.53
C PRO A 646 -9.86 22.19 -43.88
N THR A 647 -10.25 23.39 -43.47
CA THR A 647 -11.59 23.89 -43.75
C THR A 647 -11.78 24.16 -45.24
N ALA A 648 -13.02 24.15 -45.69
CA ALA A 648 -13.36 24.55 -47.09
C ALA A 648 -12.82 25.93 -47.48
N GLU A 649 -12.70 26.84 -46.49
CA GLU A 649 -12.11 28.18 -46.68
C GLU A 649 -10.62 28.10 -46.99
N LYS A 650 -9.87 27.26 -46.31
CA LYS A 650 -8.44 27.05 -46.57
C LYS A 650 -8.21 26.44 -47.96
N PHE A 651 -9.01 25.48 -48.36
CA PHE A 651 -8.97 24.95 -49.70
C PHE A 651 -9.29 26.04 -50.75
N LYS A 652 -10.34 26.84 -50.55
CA LYS A 652 -10.67 27.95 -51.45
C LYS A 652 -9.54 29.00 -51.52
N LEU A 653 -8.86 29.23 -50.40
CA LEU A 653 -7.75 30.21 -50.36
C LEU A 653 -6.54 29.70 -51.12
N LEU A 654 -6.18 28.43 -50.97
CA LEU A 654 -5.15 27.74 -51.78
C LEU A 654 -5.48 27.82 -53.26
N TYR A 655 -6.73 27.51 -53.64
CA TYR A 655 -7.16 27.58 -55.03
C TYR A 655 -7.08 29.01 -55.62
N LYS A 656 -7.43 30.00 -54.84
CA LYS A 656 -7.25 31.41 -55.25
C LYS A 656 -5.78 31.75 -55.49
N CYS A 657 -4.86 31.31 -54.66
CA CYS A 657 -3.42 31.48 -54.90
C CYS A 657 -2.98 30.86 -56.22
N ILE A 658 -3.47 29.66 -56.52
CA ILE A 658 -3.17 28.94 -57.78
C ILE A 658 -3.81 29.62 -59.01
N ILE A 659 -4.99 30.25 -58.86
CA ILE A 659 -5.61 31.02 -59.96
C ILE A 659 -4.80 32.27 -60.26
N ILE A 660 -4.34 32.99 -59.23
CA ILE A 660 -3.56 34.23 -59.36
C ILE A 660 -2.21 33.92 -60.00
N LYS A 661 -1.60 32.82 -59.61
CA LYS A 661 -0.33 32.36 -60.15
C LYS A 661 -0.43 30.92 -60.65
N PRO A 662 -0.70 30.68 -61.93
CA PRO A 662 -0.94 29.35 -62.51
C PRO A 662 0.24 28.38 -62.42
N GLU A 663 1.46 28.86 -62.23
CA GLU A 663 2.66 28.05 -61.98
C GLU A 663 3.39 28.55 -60.74
N ILE A 664 3.52 27.69 -59.74
CA ILE A 664 4.12 27.98 -58.42
C ILE A 664 5.31 27.07 -58.19
N ASN A 665 6.45 27.63 -57.78
CA ASN A 665 7.59 26.84 -57.32
C ASN A 665 7.54 26.70 -55.80
N LEU A 666 7.35 25.46 -55.30
CA LEU A 666 7.16 25.17 -53.87
C LEU A 666 8.41 25.51 -53.04
N GLU A 667 9.62 25.36 -53.57
CA GLU A 667 10.84 25.69 -52.82
C GLU A 667 10.97 27.21 -52.60
N LYS A 668 10.56 28.01 -53.56
CA LYS A 668 10.67 29.46 -53.47
C LYS A 668 9.45 30.12 -52.84
N GLU A 669 8.27 29.58 -53.05
CA GLU A 669 7.00 30.21 -52.73
C GLU A 669 6.15 29.43 -51.72
N GLY A 670 6.58 28.23 -51.36
CA GLY A 670 5.91 27.41 -50.35
C GLY A 670 5.74 28.13 -49.01
N GLY A 671 6.74 28.89 -48.58
CA GLY A 671 6.67 29.70 -47.38
C GLY A 671 5.57 30.77 -47.42
N TYR A 672 5.36 31.40 -48.55
CA TYR A 672 4.25 32.36 -48.76
C TYR A 672 2.89 31.67 -48.71
N LEU A 673 2.76 30.48 -49.29
CA LEU A 673 1.50 29.73 -49.26
C LEU A 673 1.19 29.29 -47.82
N LEU A 674 2.19 28.79 -47.05
CA LEU A 674 2.03 28.41 -45.67
C LEU A 674 1.51 29.55 -44.80
N GLN A 675 2.11 30.75 -44.93
CA GLN A 675 1.67 31.94 -44.21
C GLN A 675 0.29 32.41 -44.63
N THR A 676 0.01 32.43 -45.95
CA THR A 676 -1.26 32.93 -46.49
C THR A 676 -2.44 32.07 -46.09
N ILE A 677 -2.25 30.75 -46.11
CA ILE A 677 -3.32 29.79 -45.81
C ILE A 677 -3.36 29.46 -44.33
N ASN A 678 -2.30 29.74 -43.59
CA ASN A 678 -2.12 29.41 -42.17
C ASN A 678 -2.30 27.92 -41.92
N VAL A 679 -1.41 27.12 -42.51
CA VAL A 679 -1.37 25.64 -42.35
C VAL A 679 0.08 25.18 -42.18
N SER A 680 0.23 23.95 -41.65
CA SER A 680 1.53 23.28 -41.58
C SER A 680 2.03 22.87 -42.99
N PRO A 681 3.34 22.67 -43.20
CA PRO A 681 3.89 22.21 -44.48
C PRO A 681 3.21 20.91 -44.97
N ASP A 682 3.00 19.98 -44.08
CA ASP A 682 2.36 18.71 -44.43
C ASP A 682 0.89 18.86 -44.76
N THR A 683 0.19 19.79 -44.11
CA THR A 683 -1.20 20.09 -44.45
C THR A 683 -1.30 20.77 -45.82
N LEU A 684 -0.34 21.62 -46.18
CA LEU A 684 -0.26 22.18 -47.51
C LEU A 684 -0.03 21.08 -48.56
N LEU A 685 0.94 20.19 -48.31
CA LEU A 685 1.20 19.07 -49.23
C LEU A 685 -0.04 18.19 -49.42
N PHE A 686 -0.73 17.87 -48.31
CA PHE A 686 -1.99 17.13 -48.33
C PHE A 686 -3.04 17.84 -49.23
N MET A 687 -3.21 19.16 -49.07
CA MET A 687 -4.18 19.91 -49.87
C MET A 687 -3.80 19.89 -51.35
N LEU A 688 -2.51 19.94 -51.68
CA LEU A 688 -1.99 19.86 -53.04
C LEU A 688 -2.12 18.47 -53.62
N ASP A 689 -1.96 17.43 -52.83
CA ASP A 689 -2.21 16.04 -53.29
C ASP A 689 -3.70 15.83 -53.62
N VAL A 690 -4.60 16.33 -52.74
CA VAL A 690 -6.03 16.30 -53.02
C VAL A 690 -6.35 17.04 -54.34
N TYR A 691 -5.79 18.23 -54.57
CA TYR A 691 -6.03 18.96 -55.82
C TYR A 691 -5.46 18.29 -57.06
N HIS A 692 -4.32 17.61 -56.91
CA HIS A 692 -3.72 16.83 -57.97
C HIS A 692 -4.60 15.62 -58.38
N GLU A 693 -5.07 14.85 -57.37
CA GLU A 693 -5.94 13.68 -57.58
C GLU A 693 -7.27 14.06 -58.24
N VAL A 694 -7.84 15.18 -57.86
CA VAL A 694 -9.12 15.63 -58.47
C VAL A 694 -8.92 16.45 -59.75
N GLY A 695 -7.70 16.56 -60.26
CA GLY A 695 -7.37 17.17 -61.53
C GLY A 695 -7.38 18.69 -61.57
N LEU A 696 -7.32 19.40 -60.42
CA LEU A 696 -7.23 20.86 -60.37
C LEU A 696 -5.83 21.40 -60.61
N ILE A 697 -4.81 20.57 -60.38
CA ILE A 697 -3.40 20.92 -60.61
C ILE A 697 -2.63 19.71 -61.14
N ILE A 698 -1.49 20.00 -61.77
CA ILE A 698 -0.46 19.03 -62.11
C ILE A 698 0.75 19.29 -61.22
N LYS A 699 1.31 18.25 -60.60
CA LYS A 699 2.56 18.27 -59.86
C LYS A 699 3.69 17.84 -60.80
N ASP A 700 4.68 18.67 -61.00
CA ASP A 700 5.86 18.44 -61.82
C ASP A 700 7.12 18.77 -60.98
N GLY A 701 7.59 17.78 -60.23
CA GLY A 701 8.66 17.96 -59.25
C GLY A 701 8.30 18.99 -58.19
N GLN A 702 9.08 20.09 -58.13
CA GLN A 702 8.83 21.20 -57.23
C GLN A 702 7.81 22.23 -57.77
N PHE A 703 7.32 22.07 -59.00
CA PHE A 703 6.37 22.99 -59.59
C PHE A 703 4.94 22.44 -59.51
N ILE A 704 4.01 23.37 -59.27
CA ILE A 704 2.58 23.14 -59.32
C ILE A 704 2.04 23.97 -60.44
N LYS A 705 1.31 23.35 -61.36
CA LYS A 705 0.67 24.02 -62.51
C LYS A 705 -0.83 23.88 -62.42
N LYS A 706 -1.57 24.97 -62.59
CA LYS A 706 -3.03 24.95 -62.68
C LYS A 706 -3.45 24.10 -63.87
N GLN A 707 -4.46 23.24 -63.65
CA GLN A 707 -5.15 22.51 -64.72
C GLN A 707 -6.54 23.13 -64.95
N GLU A 708 -6.93 23.27 -66.21
CA GLU A 708 -8.30 23.71 -66.56
C GLU A 708 -9.25 22.54 -66.42
N VAL A 709 -10.39 22.80 -65.75
CA VAL A 709 -11.41 21.79 -65.48
C VAL A 709 -12.77 22.35 -65.85
N ASP A 710 -13.46 21.68 -66.77
CA ASP A 710 -14.76 22.08 -67.30
C ASP A 710 -15.95 21.74 -66.40
N LYS A 711 -15.72 21.04 -65.28
CA LYS A 711 -16.78 20.58 -64.37
C LYS A 711 -16.48 20.97 -62.91
N LYS A 712 -17.56 21.12 -62.13
CA LYS A 712 -17.43 21.28 -60.67
C LYS A 712 -16.79 20.02 -60.09
N VAL A 713 -15.66 20.19 -59.38
CA VAL A 713 -14.89 19.12 -58.80
C VAL A 713 -15.34 18.90 -57.37
N ASP A 714 -15.50 17.61 -57.00
CA ASP A 714 -15.79 17.21 -55.62
C ASP A 714 -14.49 16.74 -54.95
N LEU A 715 -14.03 17.44 -53.91
CA LEU A 715 -12.83 17.08 -53.17
C LEU A 715 -12.99 15.75 -52.41
N LEU A 716 -14.23 15.36 -52.08
CA LEU A 716 -14.54 14.11 -51.44
C LEU A 716 -14.24 12.88 -52.32
N SER A 717 -14.07 13.05 -53.61
CA SER A 717 -13.69 11.98 -54.55
C SER A 717 -12.20 11.64 -54.49
N SER A 718 -11.37 12.46 -53.78
CA SER A 718 -9.93 12.22 -53.63
C SER A 718 -9.68 11.08 -52.61
N SER A 719 -8.86 10.10 -53.04
CA SER A 719 -8.42 9.00 -52.16
C SER A 719 -7.62 9.50 -50.96
N THR A 720 -6.76 10.49 -51.19
CA THR A 720 -5.99 11.19 -50.13
C THR A 720 -6.89 11.89 -49.13
N TYR A 721 -7.97 12.56 -49.59
CA TYR A 721 -8.95 13.18 -48.71
C TYR A 721 -9.67 12.15 -47.85
N GLN A 722 -10.15 11.06 -48.48
CA GLN A 722 -10.82 9.98 -47.74
C GLN A 722 -9.91 9.28 -46.75
N ALA A 723 -8.65 9.04 -47.11
CA ALA A 723 -7.67 8.42 -46.24
C ALA A 723 -7.43 9.24 -44.95
N ARG A 724 -7.28 10.58 -45.09
CA ARG A 724 -7.15 11.48 -43.95
C ARG A 724 -8.41 11.51 -43.07
N LEU A 725 -9.58 11.56 -43.68
CA LEU A 725 -10.85 11.55 -42.96
C LEU A 725 -11.04 10.25 -42.18
N ASN A 726 -10.69 9.11 -42.74
CA ASN A 726 -10.75 7.81 -42.07
C ASN A 726 -9.73 7.74 -40.91
N GLN A 727 -8.52 8.22 -41.12
CA GLN A 727 -7.51 8.26 -40.04
C GLN A 727 -7.98 9.13 -38.89
N LEU A 728 -8.56 10.30 -39.15
CA LEU A 728 -9.12 11.17 -38.12
C LEU A 728 -10.23 10.48 -37.31
N LYS A 729 -11.13 9.75 -37.99
CA LYS A 729 -12.18 8.97 -37.32
C LYS A 729 -11.59 7.89 -36.43
N LEU A 730 -10.60 7.14 -36.94
CA LEU A 730 -9.92 6.07 -36.19
C LEU A 730 -9.17 6.62 -35.00
N GLU A 731 -8.41 7.72 -35.15
CA GLU A 731 -7.72 8.38 -34.06
C GLU A 731 -8.71 8.88 -33.00
N SER A 732 -9.79 9.54 -33.39
CA SER A 732 -10.82 10.00 -32.47
C SER A 732 -11.42 8.86 -31.65
N LYS A 733 -11.71 7.75 -32.28
CA LYS A 733 -12.44 6.63 -31.70
C LYS A 733 -11.55 5.65 -30.92
N LEU A 734 -10.39 5.30 -31.48
CA LEU A 734 -9.51 4.28 -30.91
C LEU A 734 -8.39 4.86 -30.05
N LEU A 735 -7.87 6.06 -30.36
CA LEU A 735 -6.70 6.61 -29.70
C LEU A 735 -7.06 7.71 -28.68
N PHE A 736 -8.02 8.57 -28.98
CA PHE A 736 -8.34 9.75 -28.16
C PHE A 736 -9.71 9.71 -27.47
N SER A 737 -10.53 8.66 -27.70
CA SER A 737 -11.71 8.41 -26.85
C SER A 737 -11.32 8.03 -25.44
N SER A 738 -12.21 8.22 -24.45
CA SER A 738 -12.03 7.60 -23.13
C SER A 738 -11.93 6.06 -23.27
N PHE A 739 -11.34 5.42 -22.26
CA PHE A 739 -11.21 3.97 -22.32
C PHE A 739 -12.57 3.27 -22.22
N ASP A 740 -13.51 3.88 -21.51
CA ASP A 740 -14.88 3.38 -21.43
C ASP A 740 -15.62 3.45 -22.78
N GLU A 741 -15.45 4.54 -23.53
CA GLU A 741 -16.00 4.66 -24.89
C GLU A 741 -15.40 3.63 -25.84
N LEU A 742 -14.09 3.35 -25.73
CA LEU A 742 -13.44 2.30 -26.51
C LEU A 742 -14.02 0.92 -26.18
N LYS A 743 -14.17 0.60 -24.87
CA LYS A 743 -14.79 -0.66 -24.44
C LYS A 743 -16.22 -0.80 -24.93
N GLN A 744 -17.04 0.22 -24.74
CA GLN A 744 -18.41 0.23 -25.23
C GLN A 744 -18.49 0.03 -26.74
N PHE A 745 -17.59 0.67 -27.49
CA PHE A 745 -17.52 0.46 -28.94
C PHE A 745 -17.20 -0.99 -29.29
N ILE A 746 -16.22 -1.60 -28.62
CA ILE A 746 -15.84 -3.01 -28.85
C ILE A 746 -17.01 -3.94 -28.49
N LEU A 747 -17.59 -3.79 -27.29
CA LEU A 747 -18.63 -4.66 -26.76
C LEU A 747 -19.97 -4.53 -27.54
N SER A 748 -20.32 -3.31 -27.97
CA SER A 748 -21.56 -3.07 -28.72
C SER A 748 -21.54 -3.68 -30.13
N ASN A 749 -20.36 -4.04 -30.63
CA ASN A 749 -20.20 -4.68 -31.95
C ASN A 749 -19.95 -6.21 -31.89
N ASN A 750 -20.14 -6.82 -30.72
CA ASN A 750 -20.04 -8.29 -30.51
C ASN A 750 -21.11 -9.11 -31.31
N SER A 751 -22.11 -8.48 -31.89
CA SER A 751 -23.22 -9.14 -32.60
C SER A 751 -22.99 -9.36 -34.10
N LEU A 752 -21.75 -9.20 -34.58
CA LEU A 752 -21.39 -9.40 -35.99
C LEU A 752 -20.69 -10.75 -36.28
N SER A 753 -20.68 -11.68 -35.29
CA SER A 753 -20.16 -13.07 -35.48
C SER A 753 -21.27 -14.06 -35.81
#